data_9ea558da131af725d72be648a1c018c1
#
_entry.id   9ea558da131af725d72be648a1c018c1
#
_cell.length_a   1.000
_cell.length_b   1.000
_cell.length_c   1.000
_cell.angle_alpha   90.00
_cell.angle_beta   90.00
_cell.angle_gamma   90.00
#
_symmetry.space_group_name_H-M   'P 1'
#
loop_
_entity.id
_entity.type
_entity.pdbx_description
1 polymer ?
#
loop_
_entity_poly.entity_id
_entity_poly.type
_entity_poly.pdbx_seq_one_letter_code
_entity_poly.pdbx_strand_id
1 'polypeptide(L)'
;MSASAPTPSSRRVGLPLVHIIVAEWSDAAILDPDGEVKVLPTAKAAQVVARKNMILCHARATAKRLKLERFEAADALELFAFTRPARFAVPTVDGLAQAVGLPRAKSIEDKPALLANICLALLNELALIPEIEAKPLRTIAASMARARWPWGPTVLAALGGDEADTGEFGVGSGLRVWARLPEWQERAPPAPPANNAITPDESAERLEQLLGTAAERRPQQVSFAREVTQAFQPREELDAPHLVLAEAGTGVGKTLGYIAPASLWAEKNEGTVWISTFTRNLQRQLNDELDRLCPDHDDKKRRVVIRKGRENYLCLLNFEEAVNRLSTQPTDAILLGLMARWALVTDNGDMIGSDLPGWIMEIFGREKTLPLADRRGECIYAACAHYQKCFVERTVRRARYADIVVANHALVMVQAAMGGLDDGTRPTRYIFDEGHHIFEAADSAFSAHLSGMEGAELRRWLLGAEDKGSGRARGLKKRAEDLIAEGTSSPELLLNALDETLTAARVLPGPGWRNRIKDEQGSGAAEEFLAFVRQQVYARADAKSPYSLETEATTPVAGLLEAAAALDEKLHRLESPLRRLVAGFKAKLDADAETLETSARIRIEALIRTLERRGLMDVIAWRDMLKALRSETPPEFIDWLSIDRVDGHDFDVGLHRHWLDPTLPFARAIADQAHGIAVTSATLLDGSGEMDADWAAAERRVGALHMGAQLARSSQASPFDYAKNTLVLVIIDVRKDDMAQVAAAFRELFMAAGGGALGIFTSIARLKDVHSKISSPLEHAGLPLYAQHVDDMDAGTLVDIFRAEENACLLGTDALREGVDVPGRSLRMVVCDRVPWPRPDILHKARRTFFGKRVYDDVVTRLRLKQAFGRLIRRETDRGVFVLLDPMMPSRLRGAFPLDARYERLGMADAVREIRVFLGSPPLPL
;
A
#
# COMPACT_ATOMS: atom_id res chain seq x y z
N MET A 1 46.43 17.61 34.58
CA MET A 1 46.85 16.73 33.48
C MET A 1 45.61 16.45 32.64
N SER A 2 45.41 17.18 31.58
CA SER A 2 44.29 17.00 30.63
C SER A 2 44.65 15.87 29.68
N ALA A 3 43.88 14.79 29.75
CA ALA A 3 44.00 13.69 28.78
C ALA A 3 43.47 14.20 27.46
N SER A 4 44.35 14.38 26.47
CA SER A 4 43.99 14.63 25.10
C SER A 4 43.18 13.44 24.54
N ALA A 5 41.98 13.70 24.02
CA ALA A 5 41.21 12.70 23.29
C ALA A 5 42.06 12.16 22.13
N PRO A 6 42.05 10.84 21.87
CA PRO A 6 42.79 10.28 20.75
C PRO A 6 42.22 10.79 19.46
N THR A 7 43.09 11.39 18.62
CA THR A 7 42.80 11.77 17.25
C THR A 7 42.29 10.54 16.49
N PRO A 8 41.17 10.61 15.74
CA PRO A 8 40.68 9.49 14.94
C PRO A 8 41.79 9.13 13.94
N SER A 9 42.26 7.90 13.97
CA SER A 9 43.12 7.32 12.96
C SER A 9 42.43 7.46 11.63
N SER A 10 43.07 8.08 10.63
CA SER A 10 42.51 8.27 9.30
C SER A 10 42.24 6.91 8.66
N ARG A 11 40.97 6.46 8.76
CA ARG A 11 40.54 5.23 8.09
C ARG A 11 40.62 5.48 6.58
N ARG A 12 41.21 4.55 5.84
CA ARG A 12 41.36 4.70 4.38
C ARG A 12 40.02 4.44 3.71
N VAL A 13 39.49 5.46 3.05
CA VAL A 13 38.29 5.39 2.22
C VAL A 13 38.70 5.41 0.76
N GLY A 14 38.24 4.44 0.00
CA GLY A 14 38.50 4.37 -1.45
C GLY A 14 37.42 3.52 -2.12
N LEU A 15 37.11 3.83 -3.37
CA LEU A 15 36.25 2.99 -4.19
C LEU A 15 37.00 1.78 -4.72
N PRO A 16 36.34 0.65 -4.95
CA PRO A 16 36.93 -0.44 -5.72
C PRO A 16 37.22 0.04 -7.14
N LEU A 17 38.35 -0.41 -7.70
CA LEU A 17 38.76 -0.09 -9.08
C LEU A 17 37.93 -0.87 -10.09
N VAL A 18 36.67 -0.45 -10.26
CA VAL A 18 35.71 -1.06 -11.19
C VAL A 18 35.07 0.00 -12.06
N HIS A 19 34.41 -0.42 -13.12
CA HIS A 19 33.68 0.49 -14.00
C HIS A 19 32.42 1.00 -13.28
N ILE A 20 31.98 2.22 -13.61
CA ILE A 20 30.74 2.81 -13.10
C ILE A 20 29.82 3.06 -14.30
N ILE A 21 28.58 2.56 -14.22
CA ILE A 21 27.63 2.70 -15.32
C ILE A 21 26.35 3.40 -14.86
N VAL A 22 25.86 4.29 -15.72
CA VAL A 22 24.50 4.84 -15.64
C VAL A 22 23.82 4.64 -16.99
N ALA A 23 22.73 3.89 -17.02
CA ALA A 23 21.99 3.57 -18.24
C ALA A 23 20.64 4.30 -18.27
N GLU A 24 20.33 4.88 -19.42
CA GLU A 24 19.02 5.34 -19.84
C GLU A 24 18.44 4.35 -20.88
N TRP A 25 17.30 4.65 -21.50
CA TRP A 25 16.69 3.70 -22.43
C TRP A 25 17.43 3.59 -23.77
N SER A 26 18.01 4.69 -24.25
CA SER A 26 18.74 4.75 -25.53
C SER A 26 20.23 4.55 -25.34
N ASP A 27 20.82 5.22 -24.37
CA ASP A 27 22.27 5.32 -24.18
C ASP A 27 22.68 4.99 -22.74
N ALA A 28 23.93 4.66 -22.55
CA ALA A 28 24.54 4.45 -21.25
C ALA A 28 25.93 5.12 -21.21
N ALA A 29 26.21 5.81 -20.11
CA ALA A 29 27.52 6.36 -19.82
C ALA A 29 28.31 5.42 -18.92
N ILE A 30 29.54 5.12 -19.27
CA ILE A 30 30.46 4.24 -18.54
C ILE A 30 31.74 5.01 -18.24
N LEU A 31 32.06 5.12 -16.95
CA LEU A 31 33.35 5.62 -16.46
C LEU A 31 34.25 4.41 -16.20
N ASP A 32 35.39 4.35 -16.83
CA ASP A 32 36.36 3.31 -16.57
C ASP A 32 37.30 3.64 -15.40
N PRO A 33 38.08 2.66 -14.89
CA PRO A 33 38.99 2.90 -13.75
C PRO A 33 40.09 3.94 -14.03
N ASP A 34 40.39 4.21 -15.29
CA ASP A 34 41.42 5.18 -15.72
C ASP A 34 40.85 6.60 -15.81
N GLY A 35 39.53 6.77 -15.57
CA GLY A 35 38.83 8.06 -15.53
C GLY A 35 38.25 8.52 -16.86
N GLU A 36 38.24 7.67 -17.91
CA GLU A 36 37.64 7.98 -19.21
C GLU A 36 36.11 7.69 -19.17
N VAL A 37 35.30 8.64 -19.61
CA VAL A 37 33.85 8.46 -19.77
C VAL A 37 33.50 8.15 -21.23
N LYS A 38 32.74 7.08 -21.46
CA LYS A 38 32.26 6.66 -22.78
C LYS A 38 30.72 6.59 -22.77
N VAL A 39 30.09 7.30 -23.67
CA VAL A 39 28.66 7.16 -23.94
C VAL A 39 28.45 6.17 -25.07
N LEU A 40 27.70 5.14 -24.86
CA LEU A 40 27.43 4.04 -25.77
C LEU A 40 25.94 3.76 -25.87
N PRO A 41 25.41 3.37 -27.02
CA PRO A 41 24.09 2.78 -27.14
C PRO A 41 23.94 1.60 -26.19
N THR A 42 22.75 1.48 -25.53
CA THR A 42 22.50 0.47 -24.50
C THR A 42 22.86 -0.96 -24.90
N ALA A 43 22.65 -1.32 -26.20
CA ALA A 43 23.03 -2.63 -26.73
C ALA A 43 24.55 -2.90 -26.71
N LYS A 44 25.37 -1.86 -26.91
CA LYS A 44 26.85 -1.97 -26.82
C LYS A 44 27.30 -1.94 -25.35
N ALA A 45 26.69 -1.11 -24.52
CA ALA A 45 26.96 -1.06 -23.10
C ALA A 45 26.66 -2.40 -22.40
N ALA A 46 25.59 -3.09 -22.80
CA ALA A 46 25.26 -4.42 -22.31
C ALA A 46 26.39 -5.45 -22.51
N GLN A 47 27.09 -5.39 -23.62
CA GLN A 47 28.24 -6.27 -23.89
C GLN A 47 29.45 -5.99 -22.99
N VAL A 48 29.62 -4.74 -22.56
CA VAL A 48 30.69 -4.34 -21.64
C VAL A 48 30.34 -4.81 -20.23
N VAL A 49 29.09 -4.59 -19.79
CA VAL A 49 28.57 -4.98 -18.47
C VAL A 49 28.65 -6.49 -18.22
N ALA A 50 28.32 -7.30 -19.23
CA ALA A 50 28.32 -8.77 -19.11
C ALA A 50 29.70 -9.36 -18.76
N ARG A 51 30.79 -8.59 -18.84
CA ARG A 51 32.18 -9.06 -18.69
C ARG A 51 32.95 -8.40 -17.54
N LYS A 52 32.34 -7.47 -16.79
CA LYS A 52 33.08 -6.63 -15.83
C LYS A 52 32.25 -6.38 -14.57
N ASN A 53 32.94 -6.28 -13.45
CA ASN A 53 32.29 -5.78 -12.21
C ASN A 53 32.00 -4.28 -12.36
N MET A 54 30.82 -3.87 -11.89
CA MET A 54 30.32 -2.51 -12.05
C MET A 54 29.80 -1.93 -10.75
N ILE A 55 29.94 -0.61 -10.58
CA ILE A 55 29.11 0.18 -9.66
C ILE A 55 27.97 0.80 -10.48
N LEU A 56 26.78 0.78 -9.92
CA LEU A 56 25.58 1.34 -10.55
C LEU A 56 24.58 1.83 -9.50
N CYS A 57 23.50 2.46 -9.96
CA CYS A 57 22.33 2.81 -9.14
C CYS A 57 21.13 2.02 -9.66
N HIS A 58 20.50 1.23 -8.79
CA HIS A 58 19.33 0.39 -9.05
C HIS A 58 19.58 -0.74 -10.08
N ALA A 59 20.15 -1.84 -9.60
CA ALA A 59 20.59 -2.96 -10.44
C ALA A 59 19.49 -3.53 -11.37
N ARG A 60 18.26 -3.70 -10.85
CA ARG A 60 17.14 -4.22 -11.65
C ARG A 60 16.73 -3.28 -12.79
N ALA A 61 16.58 -1.99 -12.51
CA ALA A 61 16.22 -1.00 -13.53
C ALA A 61 17.31 -0.89 -14.59
N THR A 62 18.58 -0.89 -14.18
CA THR A 62 19.73 -0.90 -15.10
C THR A 62 19.76 -2.14 -15.99
N ALA A 63 19.56 -3.34 -15.41
CA ALA A 63 19.50 -4.60 -16.17
C ALA A 63 18.39 -4.55 -17.23
N LYS A 64 17.21 -4.05 -16.88
CA LYS A 64 16.08 -3.95 -17.81
C LYS A 64 16.32 -2.99 -18.96
N ARG A 65 16.91 -1.81 -18.69
CA ARG A 65 17.30 -0.84 -19.73
C ARG A 65 18.34 -1.41 -20.69
N LEU A 66 19.27 -2.20 -20.17
CA LEU A 66 20.29 -2.90 -20.96
C LEU A 66 19.77 -4.19 -21.62
N LYS A 67 18.51 -4.61 -21.37
CA LYS A 67 17.92 -5.87 -21.83
C LYS A 67 18.75 -7.10 -21.43
N LEU A 68 19.30 -7.06 -20.21
CA LEU A 68 20.05 -8.16 -19.61
C LEU A 68 19.19 -8.90 -18.60
N GLU A 69 19.45 -10.18 -18.40
CA GLU A 69 19.06 -10.88 -17.20
C GLU A 69 19.80 -10.30 -15.97
N ARG A 70 19.50 -10.79 -14.79
CA ARG A 70 20.14 -10.35 -13.55
C ARG A 70 21.67 -10.52 -13.62
N PHE A 71 22.42 -9.49 -13.26
CA PHE A 71 23.89 -9.52 -13.14
C PHE A 71 24.34 -8.99 -11.77
N GLU A 72 25.53 -9.42 -11.32
CA GLU A 72 26.11 -8.98 -10.05
C GLU A 72 26.78 -7.60 -10.24
N ALA A 73 26.44 -6.66 -9.36
CA ALA A 73 27.03 -5.32 -9.37
C ALA A 73 27.00 -4.73 -7.96
N ALA A 74 27.85 -3.75 -7.70
CA ALA A 74 27.83 -2.96 -6.47
C ALA A 74 26.76 -1.86 -6.62
N ASP A 75 25.57 -2.10 -6.04
CA ASP A 75 24.48 -1.14 -6.11
C ASP A 75 24.66 -0.03 -5.06
N ALA A 76 24.68 1.22 -5.48
CA ALA A 76 24.83 2.38 -4.59
C ALA A 76 23.65 2.53 -3.61
N LEU A 77 22.47 2.00 -3.98
CA LEU A 77 21.30 1.98 -3.09
C LEU A 77 21.52 1.03 -1.89
N GLU A 78 22.20 -0.10 -2.08
CA GLU A 78 22.56 -1.00 -0.97
C GLU A 78 23.54 -0.31 -0.01
N LEU A 79 24.53 0.42 -0.54
CA LEU A 79 25.45 1.21 0.26
C LEU A 79 24.72 2.32 1.02
N PHE A 80 23.79 3.01 0.36
CA PHE A 80 22.98 4.04 0.99
C PHE A 80 22.13 3.46 2.14
N ALA A 81 21.43 2.33 1.92
CA ALA A 81 20.61 1.68 2.94
C ALA A 81 21.44 1.19 4.14
N PHE A 82 22.69 0.77 3.92
CA PHE A 82 23.59 0.40 5.00
C PHE A 82 24.08 1.62 5.77
N THR A 83 24.46 2.69 5.11
CA THR A 83 25.05 3.89 5.72
C THR A 83 23.99 4.73 6.41
N ARG A 84 22.86 4.97 5.76
CA ARG A 84 21.74 5.80 6.24
C ARG A 84 20.44 4.98 6.37
N PRO A 85 20.39 3.99 7.30
CA PRO A 85 19.18 3.20 7.50
C PRO A 85 18.02 4.09 7.95
N ALA A 86 16.81 3.69 7.61
CA ALA A 86 15.58 4.43 7.90
C ALA A 86 15.54 5.86 7.28
N ARG A 87 16.30 6.08 6.21
CA ARG A 87 16.25 7.31 5.41
C ARG A 87 15.81 6.99 3.98
N PHE A 88 14.91 7.82 3.48
CA PHE A 88 14.45 7.71 2.09
C PHE A 88 15.40 8.48 1.16
N ALA A 89 15.68 7.91 -0.01
CA ALA A 89 16.23 8.59 -1.17
C ALA A 89 15.51 8.12 -2.42
N VAL A 90 15.31 9.04 -3.38
CA VAL A 90 14.81 8.66 -4.70
C VAL A 90 15.87 7.78 -5.38
N PRO A 91 15.51 6.60 -5.94
CA PRO A 91 16.48 5.61 -6.42
C PRO A 91 17.02 5.95 -7.82
N THR A 92 17.49 7.17 -7.97
CA THR A 92 18.20 7.68 -9.14
C THR A 92 19.53 8.32 -8.70
N VAL A 93 20.46 8.49 -9.64
CA VAL A 93 21.74 9.15 -9.34
C VAL A 93 21.53 10.55 -8.77
N ASP A 94 20.64 11.32 -9.38
CA ASP A 94 20.33 12.68 -8.92
C ASP A 94 19.59 12.70 -7.58
N GLY A 95 18.73 11.69 -7.33
CA GLY A 95 18.05 11.53 -6.04
C GLY A 95 19.01 11.17 -4.91
N LEU A 96 19.98 10.28 -5.17
CA LEU A 96 21.06 9.98 -4.21
C LEU A 96 21.97 11.20 -3.99
N ALA A 97 22.31 11.94 -5.05
CA ALA A 97 23.12 13.18 -4.95
C ALA A 97 22.44 14.18 -4.01
N GLN A 98 21.14 14.41 -4.21
CA GLN A 98 20.34 15.27 -3.33
C GLN A 98 20.36 14.78 -1.87
N ALA A 99 20.21 13.47 -1.66
CA ALA A 99 20.21 12.86 -0.33
C ALA A 99 21.55 13.03 0.40
N VAL A 100 22.69 13.06 -0.33
CA VAL A 100 24.02 13.28 0.27
C VAL A 100 24.50 14.75 0.18
N GLY A 101 23.68 15.66 -0.34
CA GLY A 101 24.00 17.10 -0.42
C GLY A 101 24.92 17.48 -1.59
N LEU A 102 24.97 16.69 -2.65
CA LEU A 102 25.74 16.96 -3.87
C LEU A 102 24.85 17.59 -4.97
N PRO A 103 25.41 18.42 -5.86
CA PRO A 103 24.68 19.00 -7.00
C PRO A 103 24.30 17.92 -8.01
N ARG A 104 23.18 18.14 -8.73
CA ARG A 104 22.71 17.24 -9.80
C ARG A 104 23.64 17.25 -11.01
N ALA A 105 23.65 16.14 -11.75
CA ALA A 105 24.33 16.06 -13.04
C ALA A 105 23.68 16.97 -14.09
N LYS A 106 24.50 17.50 -15.02
CA LYS A 106 24.00 18.31 -16.13
C LYS A 106 23.73 17.50 -17.39
N SER A 107 24.41 16.37 -17.53
CA SER A 107 24.32 15.49 -18.69
C SER A 107 24.45 14.03 -18.25
N ILE A 108 24.16 13.07 -19.14
CA ILE A 108 24.39 11.64 -18.89
C ILE A 108 25.88 11.34 -18.65
N GLU A 109 26.78 12.09 -19.30
CA GLU A 109 28.24 11.94 -19.20
C GLU A 109 28.73 12.26 -17.76
N ASP A 110 28.07 13.20 -17.07
CA ASP A 110 28.44 13.62 -15.72
C ASP A 110 27.98 12.60 -14.66
N LYS A 111 26.93 11.81 -14.93
CA LYS A 111 26.28 10.92 -13.97
C LYS A 111 27.20 9.84 -13.37
N PRO A 112 28.10 9.15 -14.13
CA PRO A 112 29.00 8.15 -13.53
C PRO A 112 29.98 8.75 -12.52
N ALA A 113 30.55 9.92 -12.80
CA ALA A 113 31.45 10.62 -11.89
C ALA A 113 30.71 11.12 -10.64
N LEU A 114 29.47 11.59 -10.81
CA LEU A 114 28.60 11.95 -9.68
C LEU A 114 28.29 10.74 -8.81
N LEU A 115 28.01 9.58 -9.40
CA LEU A 115 27.76 8.33 -8.68
C LEU A 115 28.98 7.87 -7.87
N ALA A 116 30.19 8.04 -8.42
CA ALA A 116 31.44 7.80 -7.68
C ALA A 116 31.55 8.70 -6.44
N ASN A 117 31.26 9.99 -6.60
CA ASN A 117 31.30 10.95 -5.49
C ASN A 117 30.25 10.67 -4.41
N ILE A 118 29.06 10.21 -4.80
CA ILE A 118 28.01 9.76 -3.87
C ILE A 118 28.50 8.59 -3.03
N CYS A 119 29.05 7.56 -3.67
CA CYS A 119 29.57 6.38 -2.97
C CYS A 119 30.73 6.75 -2.01
N LEU A 120 31.64 7.65 -2.44
CA LEU A 120 32.70 8.18 -1.59
C LEU A 120 32.17 8.95 -0.38
N ALA A 121 31.16 9.78 -0.57
CA ALA A 121 30.52 10.53 0.51
C ALA A 121 29.92 9.57 1.57
N LEU A 122 29.22 8.53 1.14
CA LEU A 122 28.63 7.53 2.03
C LEU A 122 29.70 6.73 2.77
N LEU A 123 30.79 6.33 2.12
CA LEU A 123 31.89 5.64 2.77
C LEU A 123 32.64 6.53 3.77
N ASN A 124 32.78 7.82 3.47
CA ASN A 124 33.36 8.78 4.42
C ASN A 124 32.48 8.94 5.67
N GLU A 125 31.17 8.94 5.54
CA GLU A 125 30.26 8.94 6.71
C GLU A 125 30.50 7.72 7.60
N LEU A 126 30.65 6.52 7.03
CA LEU A 126 30.99 5.32 7.79
C LEU A 126 32.35 5.43 8.50
N ALA A 127 33.33 6.06 7.85
CA ALA A 127 34.65 6.24 8.42
C ALA A 127 34.67 7.21 9.63
N LEU A 128 33.69 8.10 9.71
CA LEU A 128 33.56 9.05 10.83
C LEU A 128 32.81 8.47 12.05
N ILE A 129 32.21 7.27 11.92
CA ILE A 129 31.48 6.64 13.03
C ILE A 129 32.44 6.30 14.18
N PRO A 130 32.14 6.66 15.44
CA PRO A 130 32.96 6.33 16.61
C PRO A 130 33.13 4.82 16.74
N GLU A 131 34.29 4.39 17.28
CA GLU A 131 34.64 2.96 17.35
C GLU A 131 33.60 2.10 18.10
N ILE A 132 33.01 2.65 19.15
CA ILE A 132 32.00 1.95 19.96
C ILE A 132 30.74 1.63 19.13
N GLU A 133 30.37 2.49 18.18
CA GLU A 133 29.25 2.32 17.30
C GLU A 133 29.64 1.54 16.04
N ALA A 134 30.89 1.68 15.57
CA ALA A 134 31.40 0.98 14.39
C ALA A 134 31.54 -0.53 14.61
N LYS A 135 31.90 -0.98 15.79
CA LYS A 135 32.13 -2.40 16.14
C LYS A 135 30.89 -3.29 15.82
N PRO A 136 29.67 -2.99 16.28
CA PRO A 136 28.50 -3.79 15.93
C PRO A 136 28.13 -3.69 14.44
N LEU A 137 28.48 -2.59 13.75
CA LEU A 137 28.24 -2.44 12.30
C LEU A 137 29.20 -3.30 11.49
N ARG A 138 30.47 -3.41 11.93
CA ARG A 138 31.45 -4.33 11.32
C ARG A 138 30.95 -5.78 11.35
N THR A 139 30.35 -6.22 12.47
CA THR A 139 29.81 -7.58 12.57
C THR A 139 28.68 -7.85 11.56
N ILE A 140 27.82 -6.87 11.31
CA ILE A 140 26.78 -6.95 10.26
C ILE A 140 27.45 -6.98 8.89
N ALA A 141 28.35 -6.02 8.60
CA ALA A 141 29.06 -5.93 7.33
C ALA A 141 29.87 -7.20 7.02
N ALA A 142 30.52 -7.81 8.02
CA ALA A 142 31.23 -9.06 7.88
C ALA A 142 30.31 -10.24 7.52
N SER A 143 29.09 -10.29 8.07
CA SER A 143 28.08 -11.29 7.68
C SER A 143 27.63 -11.11 6.23
N MET A 144 27.46 -9.87 5.78
CA MET A 144 27.13 -9.54 4.38
C MET A 144 28.31 -9.82 3.43
N ALA A 145 29.53 -9.49 3.83
CA ALA A 145 30.75 -9.75 3.02
C ALA A 145 30.95 -11.24 2.75
N ARG A 146 30.70 -12.11 3.74
CA ARG A 146 30.72 -13.57 3.55
C ARG A 146 29.67 -14.05 2.54
N ALA A 147 28.57 -13.36 2.40
CA ALA A 147 27.57 -13.61 1.36
C ALA A 147 27.95 -12.98 0.00
N ARG A 148 29.21 -12.54 -0.15
CA ARG A 148 29.74 -11.87 -1.35
C ARG A 148 29.08 -10.53 -1.66
N TRP A 149 28.70 -9.77 -0.62
CA TRP A 149 28.22 -8.41 -0.84
C TRP A 149 29.33 -7.57 -1.50
N PRO A 150 29.09 -6.98 -2.68
CA PRO A 150 30.16 -6.27 -3.43
C PRO A 150 30.77 -5.10 -2.65
N TRP A 151 30.00 -4.44 -1.78
CA TRP A 151 30.47 -3.37 -0.89
C TRP A 151 31.18 -3.86 0.37
N GLY A 152 31.12 -5.17 0.66
CA GLY A 152 31.61 -5.74 1.93
C GLY A 152 33.02 -5.32 2.30
N PRO A 153 34.05 -5.57 1.45
CA PRO A 153 35.44 -5.19 1.75
C PRO A 153 35.61 -3.69 2.01
N THR A 154 34.98 -2.86 1.15
CA THR A 154 35.10 -1.39 1.23
C THR A 154 34.42 -0.83 2.47
N VAL A 155 33.23 -1.35 2.83
CA VAL A 155 32.50 -0.95 4.03
C VAL A 155 33.25 -1.39 5.29
N LEU A 156 33.83 -2.60 5.33
CA LEU A 156 34.66 -3.07 6.44
C LEU A 156 35.87 -2.15 6.65
N ALA A 157 36.59 -1.82 5.57
CA ALA A 157 37.73 -0.91 5.63
C ALA A 157 37.33 0.50 6.13
N ALA A 158 36.21 1.04 5.66
CA ALA A 158 35.67 2.33 6.12
C ALA A 158 35.29 2.31 7.63
N LEU A 159 34.80 1.18 8.13
CA LEU A 159 34.49 0.99 9.54
C LEU A 159 35.74 0.64 10.41
N GLY A 160 36.93 0.55 9.80
CA GLY A 160 38.19 0.23 10.50
C GLY A 160 38.39 -1.27 10.81
N GLY A 161 37.78 -2.14 10.00
CA GLY A 161 38.01 -3.58 10.01
C GLY A 161 38.71 -4.06 8.73
N ASP A 162 38.99 -5.33 8.64
CA ASP A 162 39.57 -5.98 7.48
C ASP A 162 38.84 -7.30 7.10
N GLU A 163 39.28 -7.95 6.05
CA GLU A 163 38.67 -9.23 5.61
C GLU A 163 38.94 -10.38 6.63
N ALA A 164 39.96 -10.27 7.46
CA ALA A 164 40.24 -11.25 8.48
C ALA A 164 39.16 -11.25 9.58
N ASP A 165 38.51 -10.10 9.83
CA ASP A 165 37.37 -9.98 10.76
C ASP A 165 36.21 -10.89 10.36
N THR A 166 36.11 -11.29 9.09
CA THR A 166 35.06 -12.19 8.61
C THR A 166 35.13 -13.60 9.18
N GLY A 167 36.30 -14.05 9.61
CA GLY A 167 36.53 -15.40 10.13
C GLY A 167 36.14 -15.61 11.60
N GLU A 168 36.16 -14.56 12.43
CA GLU A 168 35.99 -14.64 13.90
C GLU A 168 34.52 -14.86 14.35
N PHE A 169 33.54 -14.51 13.53
CA PHE A 169 32.13 -14.52 13.92
C PHE A 169 31.33 -15.61 13.16
N GLY A 170 30.47 -16.35 13.85
CA GLY A 170 29.55 -17.31 13.24
C GLY A 170 28.61 -16.66 12.22
N VAL A 171 28.11 -17.45 11.26
CA VAL A 171 27.15 -16.97 10.26
C VAL A 171 25.94 -16.35 10.96
N GLY A 172 25.62 -15.09 10.62
CA GLY A 172 24.47 -14.38 11.18
C GLY A 172 24.66 -13.81 12.60
N SER A 173 25.86 -13.88 13.22
CA SER A 173 26.08 -13.37 14.58
C SER A 173 25.75 -11.89 14.75
N GLY A 174 26.08 -11.02 13.78
CA GLY A 174 25.76 -9.59 13.80
C GLY A 174 24.28 -9.27 13.50
N LEU A 175 23.51 -10.26 13.03
CA LEU A 175 22.14 -10.07 12.58
C LEU A 175 21.09 -10.31 13.67
N ARG A 176 21.48 -10.73 14.87
CA ARG A 176 20.58 -10.98 16.02
C ARG A 176 20.17 -9.68 16.71
N VAL A 177 19.60 -8.74 15.92
CA VAL A 177 19.31 -7.39 16.41
C VAL A 177 18.16 -7.31 17.41
N TRP A 178 17.27 -8.31 17.44
CA TRP A 178 16.18 -8.38 18.43
C TRP A 178 16.67 -8.38 19.89
N ALA A 179 17.89 -8.83 20.16
CA ALA A 179 18.47 -8.75 21.50
C ALA A 179 18.68 -7.30 21.99
N ARG A 180 18.81 -6.35 21.05
CA ARG A 180 19.15 -4.94 21.29
C ARG A 180 17.96 -4.00 21.18
N LEU A 181 16.80 -4.48 20.71
CA LEU A 181 15.61 -3.66 20.59
C LEU A 181 15.00 -3.38 21.96
N PRO A 182 14.42 -2.17 22.15
CA PRO A 182 13.77 -1.80 23.39
C PRO A 182 12.48 -2.60 23.61
N GLU A 183 12.20 -2.91 24.87
CA GLU A 183 10.96 -3.55 25.29
C GLU A 183 9.88 -2.49 25.54
N TRP A 184 8.65 -2.78 25.11
CA TRP A 184 7.50 -1.97 25.49
C TRP A 184 7.04 -2.35 26.92
N GLN A 185 6.46 -1.39 27.61
CA GLN A 185 5.92 -1.59 28.96
C GLN A 185 4.40 -1.67 28.93
N GLU A 186 3.83 -2.59 29.73
CA GLU A 186 2.41 -2.64 29.96
C GLU A 186 1.96 -1.41 30.77
N ARG A 187 0.83 -0.83 30.39
CA ARG A 187 0.19 0.26 31.10
C ARG A 187 -1.27 -0.13 31.36
N ALA A 188 -1.86 0.39 32.42
CA ALA A 188 -3.28 0.20 32.67
C ALA A 188 -4.10 0.71 31.48
N PRO A 189 -5.22 0.06 31.09
CA PRO A 189 -6.09 0.58 30.04
C PRO A 189 -6.50 2.03 30.34
N PRO A 190 -6.57 2.92 29.33
CA PRO A 190 -7.05 4.28 29.54
C PRO A 190 -8.51 4.26 29.99
N ALA A 191 -8.91 5.25 30.75
CA ALA A 191 -10.31 5.45 31.07
C ALA A 191 -11.12 5.73 29.77
N PRO A 192 -12.41 5.39 29.72
CA PRO A 192 -13.25 5.82 28.61
C PRO A 192 -13.19 7.34 28.45
N PRO A 193 -13.21 7.86 27.22
CA PRO A 193 -13.14 9.29 26.97
C PRO A 193 -14.34 10.02 27.58
N ALA A 194 -14.15 11.24 28.05
CA ALA A 194 -15.21 12.12 28.45
C ALA A 194 -16.11 12.50 27.24
N ASN A 195 -17.24 13.15 27.50
CA ASN A 195 -18.19 13.51 26.44
C ASN A 195 -18.46 15.03 26.43
N ASN A 196 -17.38 15.82 26.58
CA ASN A 196 -17.48 17.28 26.55
C ASN A 196 -17.61 17.77 25.11
N ALA A 197 -18.60 18.63 24.87
CA ALA A 197 -18.76 19.27 23.56
C ALA A 197 -17.60 20.21 23.25
N ILE A 198 -17.29 20.37 21.95
CA ILE A 198 -16.44 21.43 21.45
C ILE A 198 -17.25 22.37 20.56
N THR A 199 -16.92 23.66 20.55
CA THR A 199 -17.64 24.64 19.76
C THR A 199 -16.98 24.90 18.42
N PRO A 200 -17.73 25.38 17.40
CA PRO A 200 -17.15 25.78 16.12
C PRO A 200 -16.10 26.88 16.24
N ASP A 201 -16.25 27.79 17.20
CA ASP A 201 -15.29 28.88 17.41
C ASP A 201 -14.00 28.38 18.05
N GLU A 202 -14.06 27.49 19.05
CA GLU A 202 -12.88 26.80 19.61
C GLU A 202 -12.10 26.06 18.51
N SER A 203 -12.80 25.41 17.56
CA SER A 203 -12.17 24.73 16.44
C SER A 203 -11.50 25.69 15.45
N ALA A 204 -12.10 26.86 15.20
CA ALA A 204 -11.51 27.90 14.37
C ALA A 204 -10.26 28.52 15.02
N GLU A 205 -10.30 28.78 16.33
CA GLU A 205 -9.14 29.25 17.08
C GLU A 205 -7.99 28.22 17.07
N ARG A 206 -8.32 26.92 17.23
CA ARG A 206 -7.34 25.85 17.14
C ARG A 206 -6.71 25.79 15.75
N LEU A 207 -7.51 25.94 14.69
CA LEU A 207 -6.99 26.00 13.32
C LEU A 207 -6.02 27.19 13.13
N GLU A 208 -6.33 28.38 13.66
CA GLU A 208 -5.42 29.52 13.60
C GLU A 208 -4.09 29.25 14.32
N GLN A 209 -4.14 28.56 15.47
CA GLN A 209 -2.92 28.14 16.18
C GLN A 209 -2.06 27.19 15.34
N LEU A 210 -2.67 26.21 14.65
CA LEU A 210 -1.97 25.26 13.80
C LEU A 210 -1.38 25.90 12.55
N LEU A 211 -2.06 26.87 11.97
CA LEU A 211 -1.58 27.60 10.78
C LEU A 211 -0.41 28.53 11.10
N GLY A 212 -0.39 29.11 12.31
CA GLY A 212 0.60 30.12 12.68
C GLY A 212 0.41 31.45 11.95
N THR A 213 1.29 32.40 12.22
CA THR A 213 1.18 33.81 11.72
C THR A 213 1.59 33.99 10.26
N ALA A 214 2.34 33.03 9.69
CA ALA A 214 2.90 33.13 8.33
C ALA A 214 2.01 32.50 7.26
N ALA A 215 0.96 31.74 7.64
CA ALA A 215 0.12 31.06 6.68
C ALA A 215 -0.96 31.97 6.08
N GLU A 216 -1.28 31.71 4.83
CA GLU A 216 -2.40 32.35 4.15
C GLU A 216 -3.73 31.94 4.79
N ARG A 217 -4.53 32.91 5.22
CA ARG A 217 -5.85 32.69 5.80
C ARG A 217 -6.86 32.42 4.68
N ARG A 218 -7.50 31.26 4.71
CA ARG A 218 -8.54 30.85 3.76
C ARG A 218 -9.88 30.76 4.48
N PRO A 219 -10.86 31.64 4.17
CA PRO A 219 -12.17 31.60 4.81
C PRO A 219 -12.87 30.24 4.65
N GLN A 220 -12.68 29.57 3.51
CA GLN A 220 -13.22 28.25 3.23
C GLN A 220 -12.69 27.19 4.21
N GLN A 221 -11.41 27.27 4.61
CA GLN A 221 -10.80 26.35 5.56
C GLN A 221 -11.39 26.53 6.97
N VAL A 222 -11.61 27.77 7.38
CA VAL A 222 -12.23 28.09 8.67
C VAL A 222 -13.69 27.60 8.71
N SER A 223 -14.47 27.86 7.64
CA SER A 223 -15.83 27.37 7.50
C SER A 223 -15.88 25.85 7.56
N PHE A 224 -14.98 25.17 6.83
CA PHE A 224 -14.85 23.71 6.84
C PHE A 224 -14.57 23.16 8.24
N ALA A 225 -13.63 23.74 8.99
CA ALA A 225 -13.31 23.32 10.35
C ALA A 225 -14.51 23.45 11.30
N ARG A 226 -15.24 24.58 11.19
CA ARG A 226 -16.46 24.82 11.98
C ARG A 226 -17.55 23.79 11.69
N GLU A 227 -17.75 23.42 10.45
CA GLU A 227 -18.77 22.44 10.04
C GLU A 227 -18.41 21.02 10.46
N VAL A 228 -17.15 20.61 10.29
CA VAL A 228 -16.65 19.31 10.75
C VAL A 228 -16.78 19.15 12.28
N THR A 229 -16.79 20.24 13.04
CA THR A 229 -16.99 20.22 14.50
C THR A 229 -18.27 19.49 14.93
N GLN A 230 -19.30 19.44 14.07
CA GLN A 230 -20.54 18.73 14.36
C GLN A 230 -20.34 17.22 14.60
N ALA A 231 -19.34 16.61 13.94
CA ALA A 231 -19.00 15.19 14.18
C ALA A 231 -18.41 14.92 15.59
N PHE A 232 -18.10 15.98 16.34
CA PHE A 232 -17.49 15.89 17.67
C PHE A 232 -18.46 16.27 18.80
N GLN A 233 -19.73 16.48 18.47
CA GLN A 233 -20.77 16.72 19.49
C GLN A 233 -21.10 15.45 20.28
N PRO A 234 -21.55 15.57 21.54
CA PRO A 234 -22.04 14.45 22.32
C PRO A 234 -23.17 13.71 21.58
N ARG A 235 -23.09 12.37 21.53
CA ARG A 235 -24.13 11.54 20.93
C ARG A 235 -25.39 11.57 21.82
N GLU A 236 -26.53 11.86 21.23
CA GLU A 236 -27.79 11.98 21.95
C GLU A 236 -28.56 10.65 22.02
N GLU A 237 -28.52 9.86 20.93
CA GLU A 237 -29.24 8.59 20.81
C GLU A 237 -28.25 7.45 20.54
N LEU A 238 -28.54 6.25 21.09
CA LEU A 238 -27.80 5.04 20.76
C LEU A 238 -27.99 4.75 19.27
N ASP A 239 -26.94 4.25 18.61
CA ASP A 239 -26.91 3.85 17.19
C ASP A 239 -27.15 5.01 16.19
N ALA A 240 -27.20 6.27 16.66
CA ALA A 240 -27.36 7.46 15.83
C ALA A 240 -26.15 8.40 15.98
N PRO A 241 -25.03 8.13 15.30
CA PRO A 241 -23.86 9.01 15.32
C PRO A 241 -24.14 10.35 14.63
N HIS A 242 -23.43 11.41 15.02
CA HIS A 242 -23.37 12.64 14.22
C HIS A 242 -22.56 12.36 12.94
N LEU A 243 -23.19 12.41 11.79
CA LEU A 243 -22.55 12.18 10.49
C LEU A 243 -22.43 13.51 9.73
N VAL A 244 -21.20 13.90 9.41
CA VAL A 244 -20.90 15.08 8.61
C VAL A 244 -20.33 14.65 7.27
N LEU A 245 -20.99 15.01 6.17
CA LEU A 245 -20.47 14.87 4.82
C LEU A 245 -19.94 16.22 4.34
N ALA A 246 -18.62 16.35 4.23
CA ALA A 246 -17.97 17.60 3.93
C ALA A 246 -17.14 17.52 2.65
N GLU A 247 -17.69 18.00 1.52
CA GLU A 247 -16.90 18.21 0.31
C GLU A 247 -16.05 19.48 0.48
N ALA A 248 -14.77 19.38 0.22
CA ALA A 248 -13.90 20.54 0.20
C ALA A 248 -13.00 20.48 -1.03
N GLY A 249 -13.17 21.45 -1.92
CA GLY A 249 -12.41 21.55 -3.17
C GLY A 249 -10.90 21.52 -2.95
N THR A 250 -10.15 21.19 -4.00
CA THR A 250 -8.69 21.16 -3.93
C THR A 250 -8.16 22.53 -3.47
N GLY A 251 -7.21 22.54 -2.54
CA GLY A 251 -6.62 23.78 -2.02
C GLY A 251 -7.33 24.41 -0.81
N VAL A 252 -8.49 23.95 -0.40
CA VAL A 252 -9.17 24.44 0.82
C VAL A 252 -8.32 24.22 2.08
N GLY A 253 -7.47 23.18 2.11
CA GLY A 253 -6.67 22.83 3.30
C GLY A 253 -7.42 21.87 4.24
N LYS A 254 -8.13 20.89 3.67
CA LYS A 254 -8.92 19.87 4.40
C LYS A 254 -8.21 19.30 5.62
N THR A 255 -6.95 18.92 5.45
CA THR A 255 -6.19 18.16 6.46
C THR A 255 -6.13 18.92 7.79
N LEU A 256 -5.63 20.13 7.80
CA LEU A 256 -5.61 20.95 9.02
C LEU A 256 -7.03 21.35 9.48
N GLY A 257 -7.95 21.52 8.54
CA GLY A 257 -9.35 21.83 8.83
C GLY A 257 -10.05 20.77 9.68
N TYR A 258 -9.78 19.49 9.47
CA TYR A 258 -10.33 18.42 10.33
C TYR A 258 -9.40 18.04 11.51
N ILE A 259 -8.08 18.24 11.41
CA ILE A 259 -7.17 18.05 12.55
C ILE A 259 -7.50 19.01 13.69
N ALA A 260 -7.92 20.24 13.40
CA ALA A 260 -8.23 21.24 14.42
C ALA A 260 -9.32 20.76 15.39
N PRO A 261 -10.56 20.43 14.96
CA PRO A 261 -11.58 19.89 15.87
C PRO A 261 -11.20 18.54 16.46
N ALA A 262 -10.52 17.67 15.70
CA ALA A 262 -10.08 16.35 16.18
C ALA A 262 -9.10 16.44 17.34
N SER A 263 -8.05 17.25 17.22
CA SER A 263 -7.05 17.44 18.27
C SER A 263 -7.62 18.13 19.51
N LEU A 264 -8.52 19.09 19.32
CA LEU A 264 -9.21 19.79 20.41
C LEU A 264 -10.11 18.84 21.20
N TRP A 265 -10.90 18.00 20.48
CA TRP A 265 -11.76 17.02 21.12
C TRP A 265 -10.94 15.99 21.91
N ALA A 266 -9.84 15.49 21.30
CA ALA A 266 -8.98 14.51 21.93
C ALA A 266 -8.38 15.04 23.25
N GLU A 267 -7.88 16.28 23.27
CA GLU A 267 -7.34 16.94 24.46
C GLU A 267 -8.42 17.18 25.53
N LYS A 268 -9.61 17.66 25.13
CA LYS A 268 -10.69 18.02 26.07
C LYS A 268 -11.36 16.80 26.72
N ASN A 269 -11.31 15.65 26.05
CA ASN A 269 -12.00 14.43 26.45
C ASN A 269 -11.06 13.28 26.82
N GLU A 270 -9.75 13.46 26.78
CA GLU A 270 -8.74 12.42 26.97
C GLU A 270 -9.04 11.18 26.10
N GLY A 271 -9.46 11.42 24.86
CA GLY A 271 -9.96 10.39 23.95
C GLY A 271 -9.19 10.33 22.65
N THR A 272 -9.29 9.21 21.95
CA THR A 272 -8.60 8.97 20.67
C THR A 272 -9.52 9.20 19.48
N VAL A 273 -9.07 9.99 18.51
CA VAL A 273 -9.74 10.18 17.21
C VAL A 273 -9.04 9.33 16.14
N TRP A 274 -9.81 8.57 15.39
CA TRP A 274 -9.30 7.77 14.27
C TRP A 274 -9.48 8.51 12.96
N ILE A 275 -8.37 8.82 12.29
CA ILE A 275 -8.34 9.41 10.95
C ILE A 275 -7.99 8.32 9.96
N SER A 276 -8.95 8.00 9.11
CA SER A 276 -8.83 6.98 8.08
C SER A 276 -8.61 7.61 6.72
N THR A 277 -7.64 7.14 5.94
CA THR A 277 -7.40 7.57 4.56
C THR A 277 -7.20 6.36 3.65
N PHE A 278 -7.25 6.55 2.32
CA PHE A 278 -7.29 5.41 1.39
C PHE A 278 -5.91 4.80 1.14
N THR A 279 -4.91 5.62 0.80
CA THR A 279 -3.59 5.13 0.38
C THR A 279 -2.50 5.35 1.43
N ARG A 280 -1.43 4.55 1.33
CA ARG A 280 -0.24 4.69 2.18
C ARG A 280 0.49 6.03 1.98
N ASN A 281 0.47 6.55 0.75
CA ASN A 281 1.05 7.86 0.45
C ASN A 281 0.28 8.99 1.15
N LEU A 282 -1.06 8.92 1.18
CA LEU A 282 -1.89 9.84 1.93
C LEU A 282 -1.66 9.73 3.44
N GLN A 283 -1.43 8.54 3.98
CA GLN A 283 -1.02 8.38 5.38
C GLN A 283 0.30 9.10 5.69
N ARG A 284 1.28 9.05 4.77
CA ARG A 284 2.56 9.77 4.93
C ARG A 284 2.34 11.29 4.89
N GLN A 285 1.57 11.79 3.93
CA GLN A 285 1.25 13.21 3.84
C GLN A 285 0.52 13.73 5.08
N LEU A 286 -0.45 12.97 5.57
CA LEU A 286 -1.15 13.29 6.81
C LEU A 286 -0.19 13.31 8.01
N ASN A 287 0.75 12.36 8.08
CA ASN A 287 1.77 12.33 9.11
C ASN A 287 2.66 13.58 9.08
N ASP A 288 3.05 14.06 7.89
CA ASP A 288 3.86 15.27 7.73
C ASP A 288 3.08 16.55 8.12
N GLU A 289 1.78 16.61 7.84
CA GLU A 289 0.93 17.74 8.31
C GLU A 289 0.73 17.72 9.84
N LEU A 290 0.77 16.54 10.48
CA LEU A 290 0.72 16.41 11.93
C LEU A 290 1.98 16.91 12.64
N ASP A 291 3.09 17.20 11.92
CA ASP A 291 4.25 17.90 12.47
C ASP A 291 3.90 19.34 12.91
N ARG A 292 2.88 19.95 12.33
CA ARG A 292 2.37 21.25 12.77
C ARG A 292 1.61 21.20 14.10
N LEU A 293 0.92 20.08 14.36
CA LEU A 293 0.26 19.84 15.64
C LEU A 293 1.29 19.56 16.75
N CYS A 294 2.31 18.76 16.42
CA CYS A 294 3.33 18.32 17.35
C CYS A 294 4.72 18.54 16.73
N PRO A 295 5.30 19.77 16.84
CA PRO A 295 6.62 20.06 16.29
C PRO A 295 7.75 19.31 16.98
N ASP A 296 7.58 18.96 18.26
CA ASP A 296 8.52 18.13 19.00
C ASP A 296 8.32 16.65 18.64
N HIS A 297 9.41 15.97 18.27
CA HIS A 297 9.37 14.59 17.80
C HIS A 297 8.90 13.59 18.87
N ASP A 298 9.30 13.78 20.12
CA ASP A 298 8.95 12.87 21.22
C ASP A 298 7.49 13.11 21.66
N ASP A 299 7.00 14.36 21.59
CA ASP A 299 5.60 14.69 21.80
C ASP A 299 4.75 14.08 20.68
N LYS A 300 5.15 14.23 19.43
CA LYS A 300 4.48 13.60 18.28
C LYS A 300 4.38 12.09 18.44
N LYS A 301 5.46 11.42 18.86
CA LYS A 301 5.46 9.97 19.11
C LYS A 301 4.45 9.54 20.18
N ARG A 302 4.14 10.37 21.14
CA ARG A 302 3.13 10.08 22.18
C ARG A 302 1.71 10.29 21.66
N ARG A 303 1.47 11.41 20.99
CA ARG A 303 0.14 11.89 20.62
C ARG A 303 -0.38 11.35 19.29
N VAL A 304 0.52 10.94 18.38
CA VAL A 304 0.16 10.50 17.03
C VAL A 304 0.71 9.09 16.77
N VAL A 305 -0.15 8.19 16.29
CA VAL A 305 0.23 6.82 15.94
C VAL A 305 -0.32 6.46 14.56
N ILE A 306 0.56 5.98 13.68
CA ILE A 306 0.14 5.40 12.39
C ILE A 306 -0.06 3.90 12.60
N ARG A 307 -1.29 3.42 12.37
CA ARG A 307 -1.64 1.99 12.40
C ARG A 307 -1.84 1.43 11.00
N LYS A 308 -1.22 0.27 10.77
CA LYS A 308 -1.39 -0.53 9.56
C LYS A 308 -1.75 -1.97 9.93
N GLY A 309 -2.14 -2.76 8.95
CA GLY A 309 -2.31 -4.21 9.16
C GLY A 309 -0.98 -4.87 9.55
N ARG A 310 -1.04 -5.97 10.29
CA ARG A 310 0.13 -6.72 10.78
C ARG A 310 1.10 -7.12 9.69
N GLU A 311 0.58 -7.40 8.50
CA GLU A 311 1.32 -7.77 7.29
C GLU A 311 2.26 -6.66 6.76
N ASN A 312 2.19 -5.46 7.33
CA ASN A 312 3.05 -4.35 6.95
C ASN A 312 4.27 -4.18 7.87
N TYR A 313 4.33 -4.91 8.98
CA TYR A 313 5.40 -4.76 9.97
C TYR A 313 6.40 -5.90 9.94
N LEU A 314 7.66 -5.58 10.27
CA LEU A 314 8.68 -6.60 10.49
C LEU A 314 8.28 -7.53 11.65
N CYS A 315 8.17 -8.80 11.37
CA CYS A 315 8.01 -9.84 12.40
C CYS A 315 9.37 -10.32 12.86
N LEU A 316 9.75 -10.02 14.11
CA LEU A 316 11.05 -10.41 14.66
C LEU A 316 11.25 -11.92 14.70
N LEU A 317 10.18 -12.70 14.88
CA LEU A 317 10.24 -14.15 14.83
C LEU A 317 10.57 -14.67 13.43
N ASN A 318 9.90 -14.12 12.40
CA ASN A 318 10.20 -14.48 11.01
C ASN A 318 11.60 -14.03 10.61
N PHE A 319 12.05 -12.88 11.12
CA PHE A 319 13.41 -12.39 10.91
C PHE A 319 14.44 -13.30 11.56
N GLU A 320 14.25 -13.70 12.83
CA GLU A 320 15.12 -14.67 13.52
C GLU A 320 15.20 -16.00 12.76
N GLU A 321 14.07 -16.53 12.32
CA GLU A 321 14.03 -17.75 11.53
C GLU A 321 14.75 -17.61 10.17
N ALA A 322 14.68 -16.44 9.55
CA ALA A 322 15.44 -16.16 8.33
C ALA A 322 16.94 -16.11 8.59
N VAL A 323 17.37 -15.49 9.70
CA VAL A 323 18.78 -15.48 10.13
C VAL A 323 19.28 -16.89 10.44
N ASN A 324 18.48 -17.73 11.12
CA ASN A 324 18.86 -19.10 11.45
C ASN A 324 19.01 -19.99 10.20
N ARG A 325 18.38 -19.64 9.06
CA ARG A 325 18.54 -20.38 7.79
C ARG A 325 19.70 -19.94 6.93
N LEU A 326 20.51 -18.97 7.37
CA LEU A 326 21.69 -18.54 6.60
C LEU A 326 22.73 -19.66 6.39
N SER A 327 22.70 -20.72 7.20
CA SER A 327 23.52 -21.91 6.98
C SER A 327 23.19 -22.63 5.66
N THR A 328 21.94 -22.57 5.21
CA THR A 328 21.45 -23.19 3.96
C THR A 328 21.21 -22.18 2.84
N GLN A 329 21.02 -20.92 3.18
CA GLN A 329 20.75 -19.83 2.23
C GLN A 329 21.66 -18.62 2.52
N PRO A 330 22.98 -18.75 2.35
CA PRO A 330 23.94 -17.73 2.77
C PRO A 330 23.79 -16.38 2.03
N THR A 331 23.29 -16.40 0.79
CA THR A 331 23.06 -15.18 -0.02
C THR A 331 22.04 -14.23 0.57
N ASP A 332 21.13 -14.72 1.42
CA ASP A 332 20.13 -13.87 2.06
C ASP A 332 20.73 -12.96 3.16
N ALA A 333 22.00 -13.16 3.55
CA ALA A 333 22.65 -12.31 4.54
C ALA A 333 22.80 -10.86 4.09
N ILE A 334 22.79 -10.56 2.80
CA ILE A 334 22.84 -9.17 2.29
C ILE A 334 21.54 -8.45 2.66
N LEU A 335 20.39 -9.01 2.23
CA LEU A 335 19.08 -8.47 2.59
C LEU A 335 18.91 -8.38 4.10
N LEU A 336 19.20 -9.48 4.82
CA LEU A 336 19.02 -9.53 6.28
C LEU A 336 19.95 -8.56 7.01
N GLY A 337 21.14 -8.27 6.48
CA GLY A 337 22.04 -7.26 6.99
C GLY A 337 21.49 -5.84 6.88
N LEU A 338 20.94 -5.49 5.71
CA LEU A 338 20.26 -4.20 5.52
C LEU A 338 19.01 -4.07 6.39
N MET A 339 18.22 -5.15 6.49
CA MET A 339 17.05 -5.18 7.37
C MET A 339 17.43 -5.09 8.86
N ALA A 340 18.56 -5.70 9.26
CA ALA A 340 19.10 -5.58 10.61
C ALA A 340 19.52 -4.14 10.94
N ARG A 341 20.20 -3.48 9.99
CA ARG A 341 20.58 -2.06 10.11
C ARG A 341 19.36 -1.18 10.29
N TRP A 342 18.34 -1.39 9.45
CA TRP A 342 17.09 -0.65 9.52
C TRP A 342 16.33 -0.92 10.82
N ALA A 343 16.18 -2.19 11.23
CA ALA A 343 15.44 -2.57 12.43
C ALA A 343 15.99 -1.94 13.72
N LEU A 344 17.30 -1.62 13.77
CA LEU A 344 17.94 -0.95 14.90
C LEU A 344 17.62 0.54 15.00
N VAL A 345 17.13 1.17 13.93
CA VAL A 345 16.94 2.62 13.82
C VAL A 345 15.47 2.98 13.66
N THR A 346 14.66 2.11 13.04
CA THR A 346 13.24 2.37 12.79
C THR A 346 12.45 2.56 14.09
N ASP A 347 11.54 3.53 14.08
CA ASP A 347 10.67 3.80 15.23
C ASP A 347 9.50 2.81 15.34
N ASN A 348 8.98 2.32 14.21
CA ASN A 348 7.73 1.56 14.17
C ASN A 348 7.83 0.20 13.49
N GLY A 349 8.94 -0.09 12.80
CA GLY A 349 9.12 -1.36 12.09
C GLY A 349 8.21 -1.55 10.88
N ASP A 350 7.67 -0.47 10.32
CA ASP A 350 6.79 -0.49 9.15
C ASP A 350 7.62 -0.69 7.87
N MET A 351 7.45 -1.84 7.25
CA MET A 351 8.17 -2.23 6.03
C MET A 351 7.62 -1.57 4.76
N ILE A 352 6.49 -0.85 4.83
CA ILE A 352 5.79 -0.38 3.64
C ILE A 352 5.34 1.08 3.79
N GLY A 353 6.00 1.97 3.04
CA GLY A 353 5.59 3.38 2.94
C GLY A 353 5.90 4.25 4.16
N SER A 354 6.84 3.82 5.03
CA SER A 354 7.41 4.61 6.11
C SER A 354 8.90 4.86 5.84
N ASP A 355 9.74 4.57 6.82
CA ASP A 355 11.19 4.80 6.77
C ASP A 355 11.99 3.68 6.08
N LEU A 356 11.36 2.54 5.71
CA LEU A 356 11.96 1.55 4.83
C LEU A 356 11.73 1.94 3.36
N PRO A 357 12.78 2.21 2.58
CA PRO A 357 12.62 2.53 1.16
C PRO A 357 12.00 1.38 0.37
N GLY A 358 10.97 1.66 -0.46
CA GLY A 358 10.27 0.65 -1.27
C GLY A 358 11.19 -0.10 -2.24
N TRP A 359 12.21 0.58 -2.78
CA TRP A 359 13.18 -0.02 -3.69
C TRP A 359 14.02 -1.16 -3.07
N ILE A 360 14.09 -1.31 -1.74
CA ILE A 360 14.71 -2.50 -1.11
C ILE A 360 13.96 -3.77 -1.54
N MET A 361 12.61 -3.73 -1.54
CA MET A 361 11.81 -4.86 -2.00
C MET A 361 11.97 -5.13 -3.50
N GLU A 362 12.28 -4.11 -4.27
CA GLU A 362 12.52 -4.23 -5.71
C GLU A 362 13.86 -4.88 -6.01
N ILE A 363 14.93 -4.45 -5.33
CA ILE A 363 16.28 -5.00 -5.51
C ILE A 363 16.33 -6.48 -5.14
N PHE A 364 15.80 -6.85 -3.99
CA PHE A 364 15.92 -8.22 -3.45
C PHE A 364 14.78 -9.16 -3.83
N GLY A 365 13.66 -8.62 -4.33
CA GLY A 365 12.45 -9.35 -4.68
C GLY A 365 11.48 -9.51 -3.51
N ARG A 366 10.20 -9.43 -3.85
CA ARG A 366 9.11 -9.56 -2.87
C ARG A 366 9.04 -10.94 -2.24
N GLU A 367 9.46 -11.96 -2.95
CA GLU A 367 9.52 -13.36 -2.47
C GLU A 367 10.46 -13.54 -1.28
N LYS A 368 11.47 -12.68 -1.14
CA LYS A 368 12.42 -12.70 -0.01
C LYS A 368 12.06 -11.73 1.11
N THR A 369 11.49 -10.58 0.78
CA THR A 369 11.21 -9.52 1.74
C THR A 369 9.86 -9.70 2.45
N LEU A 370 8.80 -10.06 1.71
CA LEU A 370 7.46 -10.21 2.28
C LEU A 370 7.34 -11.31 3.35
N PRO A 371 8.08 -12.45 3.28
CA PRO A 371 8.06 -13.44 4.36
C PRO A 371 8.63 -12.94 5.70
N LEU A 372 9.29 -11.79 5.75
CA LEU A 372 9.77 -11.19 7.00
C LEU A 372 8.64 -10.53 7.81
N ALA A 373 7.47 -10.28 7.21
CA ALA A 373 6.27 -9.79 7.88
C ALA A 373 5.30 -10.92 8.28
N ASP A 374 4.34 -10.64 9.17
CA ASP A 374 3.24 -11.56 9.51
C ASP A 374 2.09 -11.44 8.51
N ARG A 375 2.27 -11.96 7.31
CA ARG A 375 1.30 -11.84 6.21
C ARG A 375 0.11 -12.79 6.29
N ARG A 376 0.22 -13.87 7.09
CA ARG A 376 -0.75 -14.96 7.09
C ARG A 376 -1.48 -15.13 8.41
N GLY A 377 -1.31 -14.15 9.34
CA GLY A 377 -1.86 -14.25 10.69
C GLY A 377 -1.33 -15.44 11.47
N GLU A 378 -0.08 -15.82 11.22
CA GLU A 378 0.61 -16.90 11.92
C GLU A 378 1.16 -16.45 13.29
N CYS A 379 0.88 -15.20 13.70
CA CYS A 379 1.32 -14.64 14.96
C CYS A 379 0.85 -15.48 16.16
N ILE A 380 1.77 -15.73 17.08
CA ILE A 380 1.51 -16.48 18.31
C ILE A 380 1.36 -15.56 19.54
N TYR A 381 1.22 -14.25 19.29
CA TYR A 381 0.99 -13.23 20.32
C TYR A 381 1.94 -13.35 21.53
N ALA A 382 1.40 -13.34 22.75
CA ALA A 382 2.17 -13.39 24.00
C ALA A 382 3.05 -14.63 24.16
N ALA A 383 2.85 -15.70 23.36
CA ALA A 383 3.76 -16.85 23.33
C ALA A 383 5.05 -16.60 22.52
N CYS A 384 5.16 -15.46 21.84
CA CYS A 384 6.34 -15.11 21.06
C CYS A 384 7.50 -14.68 21.98
N ALA A 385 8.69 -15.23 21.76
CA ALA A 385 9.89 -14.81 22.49
C ALA A 385 10.22 -13.32 22.31
N HIS A 386 9.73 -12.71 21.22
CA HIS A 386 9.91 -11.30 20.91
C HIS A 386 8.71 -10.42 21.24
N TYR A 387 7.72 -10.94 21.98
CA TYR A 387 6.46 -10.23 22.24
C TYR A 387 6.69 -8.83 22.80
N GLN A 388 7.51 -8.69 23.84
CA GLN A 388 7.83 -7.40 24.47
C GLN A 388 8.62 -6.44 23.57
N LYS A 389 9.20 -6.94 22.46
CA LYS A 389 9.96 -6.14 21.48
C LYS A 389 9.22 -5.97 20.15
N CYS A 390 8.04 -6.61 20.03
CA CYS A 390 7.26 -6.64 18.80
C CYS A 390 6.82 -5.25 18.37
N PHE A 391 7.11 -4.88 17.13
CA PHE A 391 6.73 -3.59 16.55
C PHE A 391 5.21 -3.42 16.47
N VAL A 392 4.49 -4.47 16.07
CA VAL A 392 3.02 -4.46 16.00
C VAL A 392 2.42 -4.20 17.37
N GLU A 393 2.84 -4.98 18.38
CA GLU A 393 2.30 -4.85 19.74
C GLU A 393 2.62 -3.50 20.35
N ARG A 394 3.83 -2.98 20.12
CA ARG A 394 4.19 -1.61 20.52
C ARG A 394 3.28 -0.57 19.91
N THR A 395 3.01 -0.68 18.61
CA THR A 395 2.15 0.26 17.89
C THR A 395 0.70 0.16 18.36
N VAL A 396 0.16 -1.06 18.55
CA VAL A 396 -1.20 -1.29 19.08
C VAL A 396 -1.36 -0.64 20.45
N ARG A 397 -0.40 -0.85 21.37
CA ARG A 397 -0.44 -0.26 22.71
C ARG A 397 -0.33 1.26 22.71
N ARG A 398 0.57 1.80 21.88
CA ARG A 398 0.69 3.26 21.75
C ARG A 398 -0.61 3.89 21.24
N ALA A 399 -1.29 3.24 20.30
CA ALA A 399 -2.53 3.73 19.73
C ALA A 399 -3.66 3.89 20.76
N ARG A 400 -3.64 3.13 21.86
CA ARG A 400 -4.64 3.27 22.96
C ARG A 400 -4.55 4.60 23.71
N TYR A 401 -3.37 5.23 23.71
CA TYR A 401 -3.09 6.45 24.47
C TYR A 401 -2.81 7.64 23.57
N ALA A 402 -2.94 7.46 22.25
CA ALA A 402 -2.71 8.52 21.29
C ALA A 402 -3.96 9.42 21.16
N ASP A 403 -3.74 10.70 20.95
CA ASP A 403 -4.80 11.65 20.63
C ASP A 403 -5.37 11.37 19.23
N ILE A 404 -4.45 11.05 18.28
CA ILE A 404 -4.79 10.79 16.88
C ILE A 404 -4.17 9.46 16.43
N VAL A 405 -5.02 8.59 15.89
CA VAL A 405 -4.59 7.36 15.20
C VAL A 405 -4.89 7.50 13.72
N VAL A 406 -3.83 7.43 12.91
CA VAL A 406 -3.94 7.42 11.44
C VAL A 406 -3.97 5.98 10.95
N ALA A 407 -5.01 5.61 10.19
CA ALA A 407 -5.17 4.28 9.61
C ALA A 407 -5.54 4.35 8.13
N ASN A 408 -5.54 3.21 7.41
CA ASN A 408 -6.18 3.15 6.11
C ASN A 408 -7.63 2.64 6.23
N HIS A 409 -8.45 2.94 5.22
CA HIS A 409 -9.86 2.51 5.21
C HIS A 409 -10.00 1.00 5.38
N ALA A 410 -9.13 0.21 4.73
CA ALA A 410 -9.17 -1.25 4.83
C ALA A 410 -9.00 -1.75 6.28
N LEU A 411 -8.08 -1.16 7.05
CA LEU A 411 -7.90 -1.53 8.45
C LEU A 411 -9.13 -1.19 9.29
N VAL A 412 -9.70 0.01 9.11
CA VAL A 412 -10.90 0.44 9.83
C VAL A 412 -12.10 -0.46 9.48
N MET A 413 -12.29 -0.77 8.19
CA MET A 413 -13.38 -1.65 7.72
C MET A 413 -13.25 -3.07 8.28
N VAL A 414 -12.04 -3.66 8.21
CA VAL A 414 -11.77 -4.99 8.77
C VAL A 414 -12.03 -5.01 10.28
N GLN A 415 -11.65 -3.96 11.01
CA GLN A 415 -11.90 -3.89 12.45
C GLN A 415 -13.37 -3.69 12.78
N ALA A 416 -14.09 -2.89 12.01
CA ALA A 416 -15.54 -2.73 12.15
C ALA A 416 -16.25 -4.08 11.90
N ALA A 417 -15.89 -4.78 10.82
CA ALA A 417 -16.44 -6.11 10.51
C ALA A 417 -16.21 -7.14 11.62
N MET A 418 -15.17 -6.95 12.44
CA MET A 418 -14.82 -7.85 13.55
C MET A 418 -15.37 -7.42 14.92
N GLY A 419 -16.16 -6.37 14.97
CA GLY A 419 -16.74 -5.86 16.22
C GLY A 419 -15.75 -5.16 17.16
N GLY A 420 -14.62 -4.68 16.66
CA GLY A 420 -13.64 -3.90 17.41
C GLY A 420 -12.18 -4.15 17.00
N LEU A 421 -11.29 -3.45 17.69
CA LEU A 421 -9.84 -3.58 17.47
C LEU A 421 -9.29 -4.90 18.02
N ASP A 422 -8.07 -5.27 17.60
CA ASP A 422 -7.36 -6.47 18.09
C ASP A 422 -7.29 -6.56 19.62
N ASP A 423 -7.39 -5.45 20.31
CA ASP A 423 -7.37 -5.32 21.77
C ASP A 423 -8.74 -5.15 22.41
N GLY A 424 -9.81 -5.22 21.63
CA GLY A 424 -11.19 -5.02 22.10
C GLY A 424 -11.59 -3.56 22.31
N THR A 425 -10.71 -2.58 22.06
CA THR A 425 -11.06 -1.16 22.13
C THR A 425 -11.95 -0.76 20.96
N ARG A 426 -12.86 0.20 21.18
CA ARG A 426 -13.83 0.69 20.19
C ARG A 426 -13.73 2.20 20.09
N PRO A 427 -13.10 2.73 19.01
CA PRO A 427 -13.09 4.18 18.80
C PRO A 427 -14.50 4.75 18.65
N THR A 428 -14.71 5.95 19.17
CA THR A 428 -16.01 6.63 19.11
C THR A 428 -16.04 7.78 18.11
N ARG A 429 -14.90 8.23 17.61
CA ARG A 429 -14.77 9.34 16.65
C ARG A 429 -13.94 8.93 15.46
N TYR A 430 -14.52 9.10 14.28
CA TYR A 430 -13.89 8.75 13.01
C TYR A 430 -13.90 9.92 12.05
N ILE A 431 -12.79 10.07 11.33
CA ILE A 431 -12.68 10.93 10.15
C ILE A 431 -12.27 10.05 8.97
N PHE A 432 -13.08 10.01 7.93
CA PHE A 432 -12.75 9.35 6.66
C PHE A 432 -12.30 10.39 5.65
N ASP A 433 -10.98 10.54 5.51
CA ASP A 433 -10.38 11.40 4.48
C ASP A 433 -10.30 10.65 3.15
N GLU A 434 -10.60 11.33 2.04
CA GLU A 434 -10.88 10.71 0.74
C GLU A 434 -12.01 9.67 0.83
N GLY A 435 -13.09 10.06 1.53
CA GLY A 435 -14.22 9.19 1.87
C GLY A 435 -15.02 8.66 0.69
N HIS A 436 -14.79 9.16 -0.52
CA HIS A 436 -15.34 8.59 -1.75
C HIS A 436 -14.87 7.15 -2.01
N HIS A 437 -13.84 6.66 -1.29
CA HIS A 437 -13.36 5.27 -1.33
C HIS A 437 -13.99 4.34 -0.28
N ILE A 438 -14.89 4.84 0.55
CA ILE A 438 -15.57 4.01 1.56
C ILE A 438 -16.27 2.83 0.89
N PHE A 439 -16.93 3.05 -0.26
CA PHE A 439 -17.63 2.01 -0.99
C PHE A 439 -16.71 0.84 -1.38
N GLU A 440 -15.58 1.14 -2.01
CA GLU A 440 -14.61 0.15 -2.45
C GLU A 440 -13.91 -0.55 -1.27
N ALA A 441 -13.62 0.19 -0.21
CA ALA A 441 -13.02 -0.38 1.00
C ALA A 441 -13.98 -1.31 1.74
N ALA A 442 -15.27 -0.93 1.83
CA ALA A 442 -16.32 -1.79 2.39
C ALA A 442 -16.54 -3.04 1.54
N ASP A 443 -16.56 -2.90 0.20
CA ASP A 443 -16.65 -4.03 -0.69
C ASP A 443 -15.54 -5.06 -0.45
N SER A 444 -14.31 -4.61 -0.37
CA SER A 444 -13.16 -5.49 -0.08
C SER A 444 -13.22 -6.14 1.30
N ALA A 445 -13.76 -5.47 2.32
CA ALA A 445 -13.77 -5.97 3.69
C ALA A 445 -14.93 -6.93 4.00
N PHE A 446 -16.07 -6.77 3.32
CA PHE A 446 -17.29 -7.53 3.57
C PHE A 446 -17.62 -8.56 2.47
N SER A 447 -16.76 -8.72 1.48
CA SER A 447 -16.85 -9.78 0.47
C SER A 447 -16.40 -11.12 1.02
N ALA A 448 -16.82 -12.21 0.37
CA ALA A 448 -16.40 -13.58 0.68
C ALA A 448 -15.86 -14.28 -0.57
N HIS A 449 -14.77 -15.01 -0.41
CA HIS A 449 -14.11 -15.71 -1.50
C HIS A 449 -13.82 -17.15 -1.09
N LEU A 450 -14.44 -18.11 -1.76
CA LEU A 450 -14.11 -19.53 -1.66
C LEU A 450 -13.16 -19.86 -2.81
N SER A 451 -11.86 -19.64 -2.60
CA SER A 451 -10.82 -19.86 -3.59
C SER A 451 -9.78 -20.88 -3.14
N GLY A 452 -8.98 -21.33 -4.10
CA GLY A 452 -7.88 -22.25 -3.81
C GLY A 452 -6.84 -21.65 -2.88
N MET A 453 -6.56 -20.35 -3.01
CA MET A 453 -5.61 -19.65 -2.13
C MET A 453 -6.15 -19.46 -0.73
N GLU A 454 -7.39 -18.96 -0.58
CA GLU A 454 -8.02 -18.75 0.72
C GLU A 454 -8.15 -20.07 1.49
N GLY A 455 -8.60 -21.13 0.80
CA GLY A 455 -8.67 -22.47 1.38
C GLY A 455 -7.31 -23.02 1.80
N ALA A 456 -6.27 -22.86 0.98
CA ALA A 456 -4.91 -23.29 1.32
C ALA A 456 -4.31 -22.47 2.47
N GLU A 457 -4.62 -21.17 2.55
CA GLU A 457 -4.20 -20.33 3.69
C GLU A 457 -4.88 -20.76 4.99
N LEU A 458 -6.19 -21.04 4.98
CA LEU A 458 -6.91 -21.54 6.15
C LEU A 458 -6.36 -22.91 6.58
N ARG A 459 -6.11 -23.83 5.63
CA ARG A 459 -5.49 -25.11 5.91
C ARG A 459 -4.14 -24.95 6.60
N ARG A 460 -3.28 -24.10 6.05
CA ARG A 460 -1.96 -23.83 6.62
C ARG A 460 -2.05 -23.21 8.02
N TRP A 461 -3.03 -22.36 8.25
CA TRP A 461 -3.27 -21.76 9.56
C TRP A 461 -3.74 -22.81 10.59
N LEU A 462 -4.53 -23.78 10.19
CA LEU A 462 -5.00 -24.88 11.06
C LEU A 462 -3.92 -25.94 11.26
N LEU A 463 -3.35 -26.49 10.19
CA LEU A 463 -2.46 -27.66 10.26
C LEU A 463 -0.98 -27.28 10.48
N GLY A 464 -0.57 -26.07 10.13
CA GLY A 464 0.82 -25.68 10.06
C GLY A 464 1.46 -26.00 8.70
N ALA A 465 2.81 -25.96 8.65
CA ALA A 465 3.56 -26.33 7.46
C ALA A 465 3.55 -27.84 7.24
N GLU A 466 3.04 -28.31 6.12
CA GLU A 466 2.98 -29.72 5.74
C GLU A 466 4.22 -30.14 4.90
N ASP A 467 4.93 -29.18 4.28
CA ASP A 467 6.12 -29.48 3.47
C ASP A 467 7.39 -29.51 4.31
N LYS A 468 8.22 -30.54 4.11
CA LYS A 468 9.48 -30.76 4.85
C LYS A 468 10.52 -29.63 4.73
N GLY A 469 10.36 -28.68 3.81
CA GLY A 469 11.26 -27.55 3.57
C GLY A 469 10.74 -26.19 4.02
N SER A 470 9.45 -26.05 4.33
CA SER A 470 8.81 -24.74 4.60
C SER A 470 8.45 -24.51 6.08
N GLY A 471 9.11 -25.16 6.99
CA GLY A 471 8.89 -25.39 8.43
C GLY A 471 8.43 -24.25 9.36
N ARG A 472 7.68 -23.25 8.90
CA ARG A 472 7.40 -22.04 9.70
C ARG A 472 5.97 -21.88 10.20
N ALA A 473 4.98 -22.43 9.53
CA ALA A 473 3.61 -22.28 9.99
C ALA A 473 3.38 -23.10 11.25
N ARG A 474 3.15 -22.39 12.34
CA ARG A 474 2.80 -23.00 13.62
C ARG A 474 1.29 -23.23 13.62
N GLY A 475 0.82 -24.38 13.20
CA GLY A 475 -0.58 -24.74 13.17
C GLY A 475 -1.33 -24.49 14.49
N LEU A 476 -2.65 -24.61 14.44
CA LEU A 476 -3.54 -24.41 15.59
C LEU A 476 -3.14 -25.27 16.79
N LYS A 477 -2.67 -26.49 16.54
CA LYS A 477 -2.23 -27.42 17.58
C LYS A 477 -1.22 -26.77 18.54
N LYS A 478 -0.11 -26.25 18.02
CA LYS A 478 0.95 -25.60 18.84
C LYS A 478 0.50 -24.34 19.57
N ARG A 479 -0.58 -23.71 19.12
CA ARG A 479 -1.13 -22.50 19.75
C ARG A 479 -2.12 -22.82 20.86
N ALA A 480 -2.80 -23.95 20.75
CA ALA A 480 -3.91 -24.31 21.61
C ALA A 480 -3.51 -25.27 22.74
N GLU A 481 -2.58 -26.23 22.48
CA GLU A 481 -2.24 -27.29 23.44
C GLU A 481 -1.79 -26.76 24.80
N ASP A 482 -0.84 -25.80 24.82
CA ASP A 482 -0.37 -25.20 26.07
C ASP A 482 -1.51 -24.50 26.82
N LEU A 483 -2.37 -23.78 26.11
CA LEU A 483 -3.52 -23.06 26.69
C LEU A 483 -4.63 -24.00 27.19
N ILE A 484 -4.77 -25.16 26.57
CA ILE A 484 -5.71 -26.20 27.03
C ILE A 484 -5.20 -26.82 28.32
N ALA A 485 -3.89 -27.02 28.44
CA ALA A 485 -3.26 -27.63 29.62
C ALA A 485 -3.17 -26.68 30.84
N GLU A 486 -3.20 -25.36 30.64
CA GLU A 486 -3.19 -24.38 31.74
C GLU A 486 -4.50 -24.39 32.54
N GLY A 487 -4.46 -24.09 33.85
CA GLY A 487 -5.64 -23.99 34.73
C GLY A 487 -6.05 -25.35 35.30
N THR A 488 -7.25 -25.41 35.85
CA THR A 488 -7.79 -26.56 36.61
C THR A 488 -8.92 -27.30 35.90
N SER A 489 -9.49 -26.73 34.85
CA SER A 489 -10.59 -27.36 34.10
C SER A 489 -10.11 -28.55 33.27
N SER A 490 -11.00 -29.55 33.10
CA SER A 490 -10.66 -30.77 32.32
C SER A 490 -10.35 -30.43 30.86
N PRO A 491 -9.19 -30.88 30.28
CA PRO A 491 -8.77 -30.58 28.94
C PRO A 491 -9.45 -31.43 27.86
N GLU A 492 -10.14 -32.54 28.21
CA GLU A 492 -10.56 -33.58 27.26
C GLU A 492 -11.48 -33.07 26.15
N LEU A 493 -12.49 -32.28 26.47
CA LEU A 493 -13.43 -31.73 25.46
C LEU A 493 -12.74 -30.83 24.45
N LEU A 494 -11.80 -29.99 24.93
CA LEU A 494 -11.03 -29.09 24.07
C LEU A 494 -10.04 -29.85 23.20
N LEU A 495 -9.34 -30.85 23.76
CA LEU A 495 -8.42 -31.72 23.00
C LEU A 495 -9.14 -32.47 21.90
N ASN A 496 -10.30 -33.08 22.20
CA ASN A 496 -11.12 -33.77 21.22
C ASN A 496 -11.60 -32.83 20.11
N ALA A 497 -12.09 -31.64 20.45
CA ALA A 497 -12.51 -30.65 19.47
C ALA A 497 -11.34 -30.14 18.61
N LEU A 498 -10.15 -30.02 19.18
CA LEU A 498 -8.92 -29.68 18.47
C LEU A 498 -8.54 -30.75 17.45
N ASP A 499 -8.50 -32.03 17.86
CA ASP A 499 -8.12 -33.13 16.98
C ASP A 499 -9.12 -33.33 15.83
N GLU A 500 -10.43 -33.21 16.11
CA GLU A 500 -11.46 -33.22 15.08
C GLU A 500 -11.32 -32.08 14.09
N THR A 501 -10.99 -30.84 14.59
CA THR A 501 -10.74 -29.68 13.73
C THR A 501 -9.58 -29.93 12.79
N LEU A 502 -8.44 -30.43 13.31
CA LEU A 502 -7.25 -30.72 12.53
C LEU A 502 -7.48 -31.81 11.48
N THR A 503 -8.28 -32.83 11.83
CA THR A 503 -8.67 -33.89 10.91
C THR A 503 -9.57 -33.35 9.80
N ALA A 504 -10.59 -32.57 10.14
CA ALA A 504 -11.53 -32.01 9.17
C ALA A 504 -10.86 -30.96 8.26
N ALA A 505 -9.86 -30.22 8.74
CA ALA A 505 -9.13 -29.22 7.97
C ALA A 505 -8.43 -29.78 6.71
N ARG A 506 -8.23 -31.08 6.64
CA ARG A 506 -7.61 -31.75 5.47
C ARG A 506 -8.50 -31.74 4.22
N VAL A 507 -9.76 -31.33 4.34
CA VAL A 507 -10.65 -31.11 3.19
C VAL A 507 -10.21 -29.93 2.33
N LEU A 508 -9.54 -28.96 2.94
CA LEU A 508 -9.08 -27.73 2.28
C LEU A 508 -7.90 -28.03 1.34
N PRO A 509 -7.67 -27.20 0.30
CA PRO A 509 -6.61 -27.41 -0.69
C PRO A 509 -5.22 -27.56 -0.05
N GLY A 510 -4.54 -28.67 -0.37
CA GLY A 510 -3.22 -28.99 0.17
C GLY A 510 -2.07 -28.50 -0.70
N PRO A 511 -0.80 -28.66 -0.25
CA PRO A 511 0.37 -28.31 -1.06
C PRO A 511 0.30 -28.89 -2.47
N GLY A 512 0.61 -28.09 -3.50
CA GLY A 512 0.54 -28.51 -4.91
C GLY A 512 -0.86 -28.55 -5.53
N TRP A 513 -1.89 -28.04 -4.86
CA TRP A 513 -3.28 -28.02 -5.31
C TRP A 513 -3.47 -27.42 -6.71
N ARG A 514 -2.71 -26.39 -7.08
CA ARG A 514 -2.82 -25.71 -8.40
C ARG A 514 -2.58 -26.70 -9.55
N ASN A 515 -1.54 -27.52 -9.45
CA ASN A 515 -1.23 -28.50 -10.48
C ASN A 515 -2.31 -29.57 -10.56
N ARG A 516 -2.79 -30.09 -9.40
CA ARG A 516 -3.85 -31.07 -9.36
C ARG A 516 -5.17 -30.58 -9.96
N ILE A 517 -5.57 -29.33 -9.67
CA ILE A 517 -6.76 -28.72 -10.28
C ILE A 517 -6.58 -28.55 -11.79
N LYS A 518 -5.38 -28.14 -12.23
CA LYS A 518 -5.06 -28.00 -13.66
C LYS A 518 -5.16 -29.33 -14.40
N ASP A 519 -4.69 -30.41 -13.78
CA ASP A 519 -4.67 -31.78 -14.34
C ASP A 519 -5.99 -32.55 -14.09
N GLU A 520 -7.02 -31.89 -13.53
CA GLU A 520 -8.33 -32.47 -13.16
C GLU A 520 -8.22 -33.66 -12.20
N GLN A 521 -7.19 -33.70 -11.36
CA GLN A 521 -6.88 -34.74 -10.38
C GLN A 521 -7.01 -34.20 -8.94
N GLY A 522 -8.11 -33.48 -8.65
CA GLY A 522 -8.35 -32.90 -7.33
C GLY A 522 -8.25 -33.91 -6.20
N SER A 523 -7.59 -33.56 -5.12
CA SER A 523 -7.45 -34.38 -3.91
C SER A 523 -8.44 -33.91 -2.86
N GLY A 524 -9.65 -34.52 -2.86
CA GLY A 524 -10.72 -34.21 -1.92
C GLY A 524 -11.66 -33.08 -2.38
N ALA A 525 -12.74 -32.94 -1.62
CA ALA A 525 -13.92 -32.17 -2.04
C ALA A 525 -13.64 -30.70 -2.43
N ALA A 526 -12.73 -30.01 -1.75
CA ALA A 526 -12.43 -28.62 -2.11
C ALA A 526 -11.72 -28.51 -3.47
N GLU A 527 -10.73 -29.36 -3.73
CA GLU A 527 -10.01 -29.33 -5.01
C GLU A 527 -10.89 -29.82 -6.17
N GLU A 528 -11.76 -30.83 -5.93
CA GLU A 528 -12.75 -31.30 -6.90
C GLU A 528 -13.73 -30.17 -7.28
N PHE A 529 -14.29 -29.47 -6.28
CA PHE A 529 -15.15 -28.32 -6.53
C PHE A 529 -14.44 -27.24 -7.36
N LEU A 530 -13.20 -26.87 -6.98
CA LEU A 530 -12.42 -25.86 -7.70
C LEU A 530 -12.05 -26.31 -9.12
N ALA A 531 -11.86 -27.61 -9.37
CA ALA A 531 -11.66 -28.15 -10.72
C ALA A 531 -12.92 -27.94 -11.59
N PHE A 532 -14.13 -28.20 -11.06
CA PHE A 532 -15.38 -27.90 -11.77
C PHE A 532 -15.61 -26.39 -11.96
N VAL A 533 -15.25 -25.56 -10.98
CA VAL A 533 -15.24 -24.08 -11.15
C VAL A 533 -14.35 -23.69 -12.33
N ARG A 534 -13.15 -24.24 -12.41
CA ARG A 534 -12.24 -24.00 -13.52
C ARG A 534 -12.83 -24.44 -14.86
N GLN A 535 -13.44 -25.63 -14.93
CA GLN A 535 -14.12 -26.11 -16.13
C GLN A 535 -15.26 -25.18 -16.55
N GLN A 536 -16.08 -24.72 -15.61
CA GLN A 536 -17.19 -23.78 -15.86
C GLN A 536 -16.67 -22.47 -16.47
N VAL A 537 -15.60 -21.90 -15.94
CA VAL A 537 -15.03 -20.64 -16.43
C VAL A 537 -14.49 -20.82 -17.85
N TYR A 538 -13.71 -21.90 -18.10
CA TYR A 538 -13.14 -22.16 -19.43
C TYR A 538 -14.18 -22.53 -20.49
N ALA A 539 -15.31 -23.09 -20.09
CA ALA A 539 -16.39 -23.39 -21.03
C ALA A 539 -17.05 -22.13 -21.60
N ARG A 540 -16.86 -20.95 -20.98
CA ARG A 540 -17.60 -19.71 -21.34
C ARG A 540 -16.73 -18.49 -21.56
N ALA A 541 -15.51 -18.48 -21.07
CA ALA A 541 -14.59 -17.36 -21.22
C ALA A 541 -13.55 -17.65 -22.32
N ASP A 542 -13.00 -16.58 -22.91
CA ASP A 542 -11.92 -16.69 -23.88
C ASP A 542 -10.61 -17.16 -23.19
N ALA A 543 -10.27 -18.42 -23.37
CA ALA A 543 -9.07 -19.03 -22.81
C ALA A 543 -7.75 -18.35 -23.23
N LYS A 544 -7.74 -17.61 -24.35
CA LYS A 544 -6.57 -16.90 -24.85
C LYS A 544 -6.34 -15.54 -24.19
N SER A 545 -7.31 -15.05 -23.40
CA SER A 545 -7.15 -13.78 -22.68
C SER A 545 -5.95 -13.86 -21.73
N PRO A 546 -5.02 -12.91 -21.72
CA PRO A 546 -3.94 -12.84 -20.74
C PRO A 546 -4.42 -12.38 -19.35
N TYR A 547 -5.66 -11.90 -19.25
CA TYR A 547 -6.26 -11.36 -18.04
C TYR A 547 -7.10 -12.40 -17.32
N SER A 548 -7.44 -12.15 -16.06
CA SER A 548 -8.37 -12.94 -15.26
C SER A 548 -9.69 -13.17 -16.00
N LEU A 549 -10.25 -14.37 -15.84
CA LEU A 549 -11.47 -14.83 -16.48
C LEU A 549 -12.58 -14.91 -15.46
N GLU A 550 -13.80 -14.64 -15.87
CA GLU A 550 -14.99 -14.74 -15.01
C GLU A 550 -16.20 -15.24 -15.76
N THR A 551 -17.11 -15.88 -15.05
CA THR A 551 -18.40 -16.32 -15.58
C THR A 551 -19.46 -16.29 -14.50
N GLU A 552 -20.71 -16.06 -14.92
CA GLU A 552 -21.85 -16.16 -14.01
C GLU A 552 -21.96 -17.58 -13.42
N ALA A 553 -22.47 -17.68 -12.21
CA ALA A 553 -22.72 -18.94 -11.52
C ALA A 553 -23.94 -19.71 -12.04
N THR A 554 -24.65 -19.16 -13.03
CA THR A 554 -25.84 -19.76 -13.64
C THR A 554 -25.50 -20.90 -14.60
N THR A 555 -26.46 -21.82 -14.81
CA THR A 555 -26.35 -23.00 -15.71
C THR A 555 -25.02 -23.76 -15.52
N PRO A 556 -24.87 -24.46 -14.40
CA PRO A 556 -23.61 -25.12 -14.03
C PRO A 556 -23.26 -26.27 -14.98
N VAL A 557 -21.97 -26.53 -15.17
CA VAL A 557 -21.49 -27.76 -15.84
C VAL A 557 -21.88 -28.98 -15.03
N ALA A 558 -21.99 -30.13 -15.70
CA ALA A 558 -22.33 -31.38 -15.02
C ALA A 558 -21.29 -31.69 -13.93
N GLY A 559 -21.73 -32.06 -12.73
CA GLY A 559 -20.90 -32.37 -11.58
C GLY A 559 -20.58 -31.18 -10.64
N LEU A 560 -20.78 -29.91 -11.07
CA LEU A 560 -20.45 -28.75 -10.22
C LEU A 560 -21.35 -28.66 -8.98
N LEU A 561 -22.66 -28.93 -9.12
CA LEU A 561 -23.59 -28.83 -7.98
C LEU A 561 -23.41 -30.00 -7.01
N GLU A 562 -23.10 -31.21 -7.50
CA GLU A 562 -22.76 -32.36 -6.71
C GLU A 562 -21.46 -32.13 -5.91
N ALA A 563 -20.44 -31.57 -6.55
CA ALA A 563 -19.19 -31.20 -5.89
C ALA A 563 -19.41 -30.10 -4.84
N ALA A 564 -20.28 -29.11 -5.12
CA ALA A 564 -20.65 -28.08 -4.17
C ALA A 564 -21.36 -28.66 -2.93
N ALA A 565 -22.26 -29.64 -3.13
CA ALA A 565 -22.94 -30.34 -2.03
C ALA A 565 -21.97 -31.17 -1.17
N ALA A 566 -21.07 -31.90 -1.81
CA ALA A 566 -20.04 -32.69 -1.13
C ALA A 566 -19.10 -31.80 -0.30
N LEU A 567 -18.71 -30.62 -0.85
CA LEU A 567 -17.87 -29.67 -0.13
C LEU A 567 -18.60 -29.00 1.05
N ASP A 568 -19.88 -28.61 0.90
CA ASP A 568 -20.68 -28.05 2.01
C ASP A 568 -20.79 -29.03 3.17
N GLU A 569 -21.03 -30.30 2.91
CA GLU A 569 -21.06 -31.34 3.94
C GLU A 569 -19.72 -31.47 4.68
N LYS A 570 -18.61 -31.46 3.96
CA LYS A 570 -17.28 -31.54 4.56
C LYS A 570 -16.90 -30.26 5.34
N LEU A 571 -17.28 -29.09 4.84
CA LEU A 571 -17.08 -27.82 5.57
C LEU A 571 -17.96 -27.77 6.84
N HIS A 572 -19.16 -28.37 6.82
CA HIS A 572 -19.95 -28.52 8.06
C HIS A 572 -19.21 -29.34 9.12
N ARG A 573 -18.51 -30.39 8.71
CA ARG A 573 -17.68 -31.20 9.61
C ARG A 573 -16.45 -30.43 10.13
N LEU A 574 -16.01 -29.37 9.48
CA LEU A 574 -14.97 -28.47 9.97
C LEU A 574 -15.56 -27.38 10.89
N GLU A 575 -16.72 -26.82 10.54
CA GLU A 575 -17.39 -25.78 11.33
C GLU A 575 -17.76 -26.26 12.73
N SER A 576 -18.30 -27.48 12.85
CA SER A 576 -18.81 -28.01 14.12
C SER A 576 -17.76 -28.08 15.23
N PRO A 577 -16.57 -28.68 15.02
CA PRO A 577 -15.52 -28.70 16.05
C PRO A 577 -14.89 -27.31 16.28
N LEU A 578 -14.81 -26.42 15.28
CA LEU A 578 -14.38 -25.05 15.47
C LEU A 578 -15.31 -24.29 16.43
N ARG A 579 -16.64 -24.45 16.30
CA ARG A 579 -17.62 -23.86 17.25
C ARG A 579 -17.44 -24.41 18.66
N ARG A 580 -17.17 -25.72 18.78
CA ARG A 580 -16.89 -26.33 20.09
C ARG A 580 -15.60 -25.86 20.71
N LEU A 581 -14.55 -25.61 19.93
CA LEU A 581 -13.31 -25.00 20.42
C LEU A 581 -13.55 -23.60 20.96
N VAL A 582 -14.27 -22.76 20.23
CA VAL A 582 -14.58 -21.41 20.67
C VAL A 582 -15.41 -21.44 21.96
N ALA A 583 -16.47 -22.24 22.00
CA ALA A 583 -17.32 -22.36 23.19
C ALA A 583 -16.54 -22.93 24.39
N GLY A 584 -15.69 -23.93 24.17
CA GLY A 584 -14.86 -24.53 25.19
C GLY A 584 -13.83 -23.58 25.79
N PHE A 585 -13.17 -22.75 24.95
CA PHE A 585 -12.24 -21.74 25.45
C PHE A 585 -12.96 -20.60 26.19
N LYS A 586 -14.16 -20.19 25.77
CA LYS A 586 -14.99 -19.24 26.52
C LYS A 586 -15.37 -19.82 27.90
N ALA A 587 -15.87 -21.07 27.95
CA ALA A 587 -16.18 -21.76 29.21
C ALA A 587 -14.93 -21.90 30.11
N LYS A 588 -13.76 -22.15 29.53
CA LYS A 588 -12.50 -22.23 30.28
C LYS A 588 -12.12 -20.91 30.92
N LEU A 589 -12.28 -19.77 30.22
CA LEU A 589 -12.04 -18.45 30.78
C LEU A 589 -12.90 -18.18 32.01
N ASP A 590 -14.16 -18.63 31.98
CA ASP A 590 -15.09 -18.48 33.12
C ASP A 590 -14.74 -19.46 34.26
N ALA A 591 -14.50 -20.74 33.94
CA ALA A 591 -14.21 -21.79 34.92
C ALA A 591 -12.88 -21.59 35.67
N ASP A 592 -11.85 -21.19 34.96
CA ASP A 592 -10.51 -20.99 35.48
C ASP A 592 -10.20 -19.53 35.81
N ALA A 593 -11.22 -18.69 36.00
CA ALA A 593 -11.08 -17.25 36.21
C ALA A 593 -10.15 -16.84 37.36
N GLU A 594 -10.07 -17.64 38.42
CA GLU A 594 -9.21 -17.38 39.58
C GLU A 594 -7.78 -17.96 39.42
N THR A 595 -7.59 -18.94 38.55
CA THR A 595 -6.33 -19.72 38.45
C THR A 595 -5.50 -19.37 37.23
N LEU A 596 -6.10 -18.81 36.18
CA LEU A 596 -5.39 -18.41 34.97
C LEU A 596 -4.59 -17.12 35.19
N GLU A 597 -3.32 -17.16 34.84
CA GLU A 597 -2.49 -15.97 34.76
C GLU A 597 -3.03 -14.98 33.71
N THR A 598 -2.80 -13.69 33.93
CA THR A 598 -3.25 -12.63 32.99
C THR A 598 -2.72 -12.88 31.57
N SER A 599 -1.50 -13.36 31.44
CA SER A 599 -0.87 -13.70 30.13
C SER A 599 -1.61 -14.81 29.40
N ALA A 600 -2.02 -15.86 30.10
CA ALA A 600 -2.79 -16.98 29.56
C ALA A 600 -4.20 -16.55 29.15
N ARG A 601 -4.86 -15.74 29.97
CA ARG A 601 -6.19 -15.16 29.68
C ARG A 601 -6.16 -14.36 28.36
N ILE A 602 -5.21 -13.44 28.21
CA ILE A 602 -5.06 -12.63 26.98
C ILE A 602 -4.81 -13.52 25.76
N ARG A 603 -4.00 -14.58 25.90
CA ARG A 603 -3.72 -15.54 24.83
C ARG A 603 -4.97 -16.32 24.42
N ILE A 604 -5.78 -16.79 25.37
CA ILE A 604 -7.03 -17.51 25.11
C ILE A 604 -8.02 -16.57 24.41
N GLU A 605 -8.21 -15.35 24.88
CA GLU A 605 -9.08 -14.35 24.22
C GLU A 605 -8.64 -14.04 22.79
N ALA A 606 -7.34 -13.88 22.56
CA ALA A 606 -6.79 -13.68 21.21
C ALA A 606 -7.02 -14.91 20.31
N LEU A 607 -6.89 -16.11 20.87
CA LEU A 607 -7.15 -17.35 20.12
C LEU A 607 -8.64 -17.48 19.78
N ILE A 608 -9.56 -17.18 20.72
CA ILE A 608 -10.99 -17.17 20.46
C ILE A 608 -11.33 -16.24 19.30
N ARG A 609 -10.89 -14.96 19.38
CA ARG A 609 -11.11 -13.98 18.30
C ARG A 609 -10.58 -14.45 16.96
N THR A 610 -9.42 -15.09 16.95
CA THR A 610 -8.83 -15.59 15.70
C THR A 610 -9.56 -16.82 15.16
N LEU A 611 -10.04 -17.73 16.01
CA LEU A 611 -10.87 -18.86 15.62
C LEU A 611 -12.22 -18.41 15.04
N GLU A 612 -12.88 -17.46 15.68
CA GLU A 612 -14.12 -16.87 15.18
C GLU A 612 -13.92 -16.21 13.82
N ARG A 613 -12.88 -15.41 13.68
CA ARG A 613 -12.61 -14.62 12.48
C ARG A 613 -12.15 -15.47 11.31
N ARG A 614 -11.02 -16.19 11.45
CA ARG A 614 -10.38 -16.94 10.36
C ARG A 614 -10.95 -18.34 10.14
N GLY A 615 -11.45 -18.94 11.20
CA GLY A 615 -11.99 -20.28 11.12
C GLY A 615 -13.48 -20.28 10.79
N LEU A 616 -14.27 -19.63 11.66
CA LEU A 616 -15.73 -19.76 11.58
C LEU A 616 -16.35 -18.83 10.55
N MET A 617 -15.98 -17.54 10.51
CA MET A 617 -16.63 -16.61 9.59
C MET A 617 -16.44 -17.04 8.13
N ASP A 618 -15.21 -17.37 7.73
CA ASP A 618 -14.91 -17.79 6.37
C ASP A 618 -15.63 -19.11 6.00
N VAL A 619 -15.57 -20.13 6.88
CA VAL A 619 -16.22 -21.42 6.63
C VAL A 619 -17.74 -21.28 6.54
N ILE A 620 -18.36 -20.44 7.40
CA ILE A 620 -19.82 -20.16 7.35
C ILE A 620 -20.18 -19.48 6.02
N ALA A 621 -19.44 -18.42 5.66
CA ALA A 621 -19.68 -17.71 4.41
C ALA A 621 -19.53 -18.63 3.19
N TRP A 622 -18.50 -19.50 3.15
CA TRP A 622 -18.31 -20.45 2.07
C TRP A 622 -19.47 -21.47 1.98
N ARG A 623 -19.95 -21.96 3.12
CA ARG A 623 -21.11 -22.86 3.15
C ARG A 623 -22.36 -22.18 2.62
N ASP A 624 -22.60 -20.94 2.98
CA ASP A 624 -23.76 -20.18 2.50
C ASP A 624 -23.67 -19.87 1.01
N MET A 625 -22.45 -19.64 0.47
CA MET A 625 -22.21 -19.51 -0.97
C MET A 625 -22.49 -20.83 -1.72
N LEU A 626 -22.01 -21.97 -1.19
CA LEU A 626 -22.27 -23.30 -1.79
C LEU A 626 -23.75 -23.68 -1.77
N LYS A 627 -24.48 -23.30 -0.72
CA LYS A 627 -25.95 -23.50 -0.66
C LYS A 627 -26.66 -22.63 -1.70
N ALA A 628 -26.28 -21.35 -1.81
CA ALA A 628 -26.86 -20.42 -2.76
C ALA A 628 -26.60 -20.84 -4.22
N LEU A 629 -25.43 -21.39 -4.53
CA LEU A 629 -25.13 -21.94 -5.86
C LEU A 629 -26.10 -23.04 -6.27
N ARG A 630 -26.68 -23.75 -5.31
CA ARG A 630 -27.66 -24.85 -5.48
C ARG A 630 -29.12 -24.39 -5.40
N SER A 631 -29.37 -23.15 -5.02
CA SER A 631 -30.69 -22.55 -4.90
C SER A 631 -30.72 -21.21 -5.62
N GLU A 632 -30.83 -20.13 -4.88
CA GLU A 632 -30.79 -18.77 -5.38
C GLU A 632 -29.84 -17.95 -4.53
N THR A 633 -29.04 -17.07 -5.18
CA THR A 633 -28.25 -16.06 -4.49
C THR A 633 -29.19 -15.05 -3.86
N PRO A 634 -29.05 -14.73 -2.56
CA PRO A 634 -29.85 -13.67 -1.92
C PRO A 634 -29.76 -12.34 -2.67
N PRO A 635 -30.84 -11.56 -2.76
CA PRO A 635 -30.94 -10.41 -3.67
C PRO A 635 -29.97 -9.26 -3.34
N GLU A 636 -29.40 -9.23 -2.14
CA GLU A 636 -28.37 -8.27 -1.72
C GLU A 636 -26.97 -8.62 -2.21
N PHE A 637 -26.76 -9.84 -2.76
CA PHE A 637 -25.48 -10.33 -3.22
C PHE A 637 -25.42 -10.58 -4.71
N ILE A 638 -24.21 -10.70 -5.20
CA ILE A 638 -23.88 -11.29 -6.50
C ILE A 638 -22.82 -12.36 -6.31
N ASP A 639 -23.05 -13.56 -6.89
CA ASP A 639 -22.11 -14.66 -6.91
C ASP A 639 -21.60 -14.89 -8.33
N TRP A 640 -20.29 -15.15 -8.47
CA TRP A 640 -19.69 -15.52 -9.74
C TRP A 640 -18.47 -16.42 -9.56
N LEU A 641 -18.06 -17.05 -10.65
CA LEU A 641 -16.88 -17.92 -10.70
C LEU A 641 -15.76 -17.22 -11.45
N SER A 642 -14.52 -17.32 -10.97
CA SER A 642 -13.38 -16.70 -11.63
C SER A 642 -12.12 -17.60 -11.64
N ILE A 643 -11.23 -17.28 -12.57
CA ILE A 643 -9.84 -17.71 -12.59
C ILE A 643 -8.98 -16.45 -12.60
N ASP A 644 -8.21 -16.23 -11.56
CA ASP A 644 -7.22 -15.17 -11.53
C ASP A 644 -5.96 -15.58 -12.27
N ARG A 645 -5.45 -14.68 -13.13
CA ARG A 645 -4.28 -14.93 -13.97
C ARG A 645 -3.19 -13.88 -13.74
N VAL A 646 -1.96 -14.36 -13.76
CA VAL A 646 -0.76 -13.54 -13.78
C VAL A 646 0.05 -13.94 -15.03
N ASP A 647 0.32 -12.99 -15.90
CA ASP A 647 1.04 -13.21 -17.17
C ASP A 647 0.47 -14.37 -18.01
N GLY A 648 -0.87 -14.49 -18.03
CA GLY A 648 -1.59 -15.52 -18.75
C GLY A 648 -1.62 -16.90 -18.09
N HIS A 649 -1.03 -17.08 -16.92
CA HIS A 649 -1.03 -18.31 -16.14
C HIS A 649 -2.07 -18.26 -15.03
N ASP A 650 -2.80 -19.37 -14.83
CA ASP A 650 -3.79 -19.49 -13.77
C ASP A 650 -3.09 -19.43 -12.40
N PHE A 651 -3.49 -18.45 -11.60
CA PHE A 651 -2.91 -18.18 -10.28
C PHE A 651 -3.83 -18.62 -9.16
N ASP A 652 -5.14 -18.35 -9.27
CA ASP A 652 -6.17 -18.79 -8.32
C ASP A 652 -7.47 -19.11 -9.07
N VAL A 653 -8.32 -19.93 -8.43
CA VAL A 653 -9.64 -20.31 -8.94
C VAL A 653 -10.62 -20.26 -7.79
N GLY A 654 -11.82 -19.68 -8.00
CA GLY A 654 -12.76 -19.57 -6.92
C GLY A 654 -14.19 -19.16 -7.28
N LEU A 655 -15.04 -19.29 -6.28
CA LEU A 655 -16.39 -18.72 -6.19
C LEU A 655 -16.31 -17.47 -5.33
N HIS A 656 -16.87 -16.37 -5.81
CA HIS A 656 -16.83 -15.05 -5.18
C HIS A 656 -18.25 -14.59 -4.85
N ARG A 657 -18.41 -13.93 -3.70
CA ARG A 657 -19.64 -13.26 -3.27
C ARG A 657 -19.34 -11.84 -2.84
N HIS A 658 -20.03 -10.89 -3.44
CA HIS A 658 -19.98 -9.50 -3.04
C HIS A 658 -21.37 -8.94 -2.76
N TRP A 659 -21.43 -8.00 -1.84
CA TRP A 659 -22.61 -7.18 -1.65
C TRP A 659 -22.84 -6.28 -2.88
N LEU A 660 -24.09 -6.14 -3.31
CA LEU A 660 -24.44 -5.11 -4.29
C LEU A 660 -24.24 -3.72 -3.71
N ASP A 661 -24.67 -3.53 -2.46
CA ASP A 661 -24.38 -2.34 -1.66
C ASP A 661 -23.53 -2.71 -0.42
N PRO A 662 -22.19 -2.64 -0.50
CA PRO A 662 -21.30 -3.01 0.60
C PRO A 662 -21.34 -2.00 1.76
N THR A 663 -21.96 -0.83 1.56
CA THR A 663 -22.08 0.18 2.62
C THR A 663 -23.12 -0.21 3.67
N LEU A 664 -24.03 -1.13 3.35
CA LEU A 664 -25.00 -1.66 4.30
C LEU A 664 -24.36 -2.41 5.49
N PRO A 665 -23.51 -3.46 5.26
CA PRO A 665 -22.82 -4.11 6.37
C PRO A 665 -21.82 -3.19 7.07
N PHE A 666 -21.18 -2.27 6.37
CA PHE A 666 -20.30 -1.26 6.98
C PHE A 666 -21.08 -0.35 7.97
N ALA A 667 -22.20 0.21 7.52
CA ALA A 667 -23.03 1.07 8.38
C ALA A 667 -23.47 0.35 9.66
N ARG A 668 -23.94 -0.89 9.54
CA ARG A 668 -24.31 -1.73 10.68
C ARG A 668 -23.15 -1.97 11.65
N ALA A 669 -21.93 -2.19 11.10
CA ALA A 669 -20.77 -2.48 11.92
C ALA A 669 -20.22 -1.26 12.67
N ILE A 670 -20.38 -0.04 12.13
CA ILE A 670 -19.77 1.17 12.72
C ILE A 670 -20.76 2.01 13.53
N ALA A 671 -22.07 2.01 13.20
CA ALA A 671 -23.04 2.90 13.81
C ALA A 671 -23.20 2.69 15.32
N ASP A 672 -23.21 1.43 15.77
CA ASP A 672 -23.36 1.10 17.21
C ASP A 672 -22.26 1.71 18.08
N GLN A 673 -21.06 1.84 17.52
CA GLN A 673 -19.85 2.22 18.27
C GLN A 673 -19.51 3.70 18.09
N ALA A 674 -19.73 4.24 16.90
CA ALA A 674 -19.39 5.63 16.60
C ALA A 674 -20.35 6.60 17.31
N HIS A 675 -19.78 7.64 17.89
CA HIS A 675 -20.54 8.80 18.35
C HIS A 675 -20.53 9.92 17.31
N GLY A 676 -19.48 9.97 16.49
CA GLY A 676 -19.40 10.94 15.42
C GLY A 676 -18.47 10.48 14.28
N ILE A 677 -18.89 10.78 13.07
CA ILE A 677 -18.23 10.41 11.83
C ILE A 677 -18.15 11.63 10.92
N ALA A 678 -16.97 12.05 10.54
CA ALA A 678 -16.76 13.03 9.48
C ALA A 678 -16.26 12.33 8.22
N VAL A 679 -16.93 12.51 7.09
CA VAL A 679 -16.51 12.01 5.79
C VAL A 679 -16.15 13.18 4.89
N THR A 680 -14.92 13.26 4.45
CA THR A 680 -14.44 14.38 3.63
C THR A 680 -13.73 13.91 2.37
N SER A 681 -13.89 14.66 1.29
CA SER A 681 -13.18 14.49 0.04
C SER A 681 -13.27 15.73 -0.83
N ALA A 682 -12.33 15.92 -1.76
CA ALA A 682 -12.44 16.91 -2.84
C ALA A 682 -13.38 16.43 -3.98
N THR A 683 -13.72 15.14 -3.97
CA THR A 683 -14.52 14.48 -5.01
C THR A 683 -15.66 13.67 -4.40
N LEU A 684 -16.35 14.24 -3.40
CA LEU A 684 -17.49 13.59 -2.78
C LEU A 684 -18.71 13.66 -3.69
N LEU A 685 -19.00 14.83 -4.23
CA LEU A 685 -20.04 15.09 -5.23
C LEU A 685 -19.49 14.82 -6.63
N ASP A 686 -20.26 14.18 -7.48
CA ASP A 686 -19.81 13.77 -8.80
C ASP A 686 -19.97 14.86 -9.90
N GLY A 687 -20.77 15.88 -9.65
CA GLY A 687 -20.95 17.02 -10.57
C GLY A 687 -21.91 16.72 -11.72
N SER A 688 -23.07 16.13 -11.41
CA SER A 688 -24.13 15.90 -12.42
C SER A 688 -24.76 17.20 -12.95
N GLY A 689 -24.67 18.28 -12.18
CA GLY A 689 -25.35 19.54 -12.36
C GLY A 689 -26.64 19.66 -11.54
N GLU A 690 -27.05 18.59 -10.85
CA GLU A 690 -28.22 18.52 -9.97
C GLU A 690 -27.76 18.25 -8.53
N MET A 691 -27.68 19.29 -7.71
CA MET A 691 -27.07 19.24 -6.38
C MET A 691 -27.68 18.16 -5.47
N ASP A 692 -29.01 18.00 -5.48
CA ASP A 692 -29.70 16.99 -4.67
C ASP A 692 -29.37 15.56 -5.13
N ALA A 693 -29.21 15.35 -6.44
CA ALA A 693 -28.81 14.06 -7.00
C ALA A 693 -27.36 13.73 -6.64
N ASP A 694 -26.47 14.73 -6.68
CA ASP A 694 -25.06 14.59 -6.30
C ASP A 694 -24.93 14.21 -4.81
N TRP A 695 -25.67 14.89 -3.91
CA TRP A 695 -25.70 14.52 -2.47
C TRP A 695 -26.29 13.12 -2.26
N ALA A 696 -27.39 12.78 -2.91
CA ALA A 696 -27.98 11.44 -2.79
C ALA A 696 -27.01 10.33 -3.26
N ALA A 697 -26.22 10.59 -4.31
CA ALA A 697 -25.18 9.68 -4.77
C ALA A 697 -24.03 9.56 -3.75
N ALA A 698 -23.59 10.67 -3.17
CA ALA A 698 -22.55 10.70 -2.14
C ALA A 698 -22.98 9.94 -0.87
N GLU A 699 -24.17 10.21 -0.36
CA GLU A 699 -24.76 9.56 0.82
C GLU A 699 -24.87 8.05 0.67
N ARG A 700 -25.30 7.59 -0.49
CA ARG A 700 -25.34 6.18 -0.81
C ARG A 700 -23.94 5.55 -0.76
N ARG A 701 -22.96 6.20 -1.35
CA ARG A 701 -21.60 5.67 -1.45
C ARG A 701 -20.86 5.61 -0.10
N VAL A 702 -21.27 6.40 0.88
CA VAL A 702 -20.67 6.40 2.22
C VAL A 702 -21.52 5.66 3.26
N GLY A 703 -22.68 5.12 2.87
CA GLY A 703 -23.57 4.35 3.75
C GLY A 703 -24.45 5.21 4.66
N ALA A 704 -24.55 6.51 4.43
CA ALA A 704 -25.38 7.41 5.23
C ALA A 704 -26.86 6.99 5.26
N LEU A 705 -27.36 6.40 4.15
CA LEU A 705 -28.73 5.91 4.06
C LEU A 705 -29.03 4.73 4.99
N HIS A 706 -28.02 4.04 5.50
CA HIS A 706 -28.15 2.86 6.34
C HIS A 706 -27.85 3.13 7.82
N MET A 707 -27.44 4.36 8.14
CA MET A 707 -27.19 4.82 9.50
C MET A 707 -28.38 5.66 9.97
N GLY A 708 -28.88 5.44 11.17
CA GLY A 708 -29.88 6.31 11.81
C GLY A 708 -29.27 7.66 12.24
N ALA A 709 -28.36 8.21 11.46
CA ALA A 709 -27.47 9.30 11.82
C ALA A 709 -28.14 10.68 11.72
N GLN A 710 -27.73 11.60 12.59
CA GLN A 710 -27.96 13.03 12.39
C GLN A 710 -26.99 13.52 11.28
N LEU A 711 -27.52 13.72 10.06
CA LEU A 711 -26.75 14.05 8.88
C LEU A 711 -26.60 15.55 8.68
N ALA A 712 -25.36 16.02 8.58
CA ALA A 712 -25.02 17.37 8.13
C ALA A 712 -24.27 17.33 6.78
N ARG A 713 -24.58 18.25 5.88
CA ARG A 713 -23.94 18.40 4.57
C ARG A 713 -23.19 19.72 4.50
N SER A 714 -21.99 19.70 3.95
CA SER A 714 -21.16 20.86 3.73
C SER A 714 -20.43 20.77 2.38
N SER A 715 -20.35 21.88 1.66
CA SER A 715 -19.56 21.97 0.44
C SER A 715 -18.79 23.29 0.42
N GLN A 716 -17.46 23.20 0.37
CA GLN A 716 -16.55 24.36 0.29
C GLN A 716 -15.88 24.39 -1.07
N ALA A 717 -16.10 25.48 -1.82
CA ALA A 717 -15.50 25.66 -3.14
C ALA A 717 -13.97 25.78 -3.04
N SER A 718 -13.27 25.30 -4.07
CA SER A 718 -11.84 25.52 -4.21
C SER A 718 -11.50 27.01 -4.25
N PRO A 719 -10.43 27.47 -3.56
CA PRO A 719 -9.96 28.85 -3.66
C PRO A 719 -9.22 29.17 -4.98
N PHE A 720 -8.97 28.16 -5.82
CA PHE A 720 -8.16 28.32 -7.02
C PHE A 720 -8.99 28.90 -8.20
N ASP A 721 -8.36 29.81 -8.98
CA ASP A 721 -8.90 30.37 -10.22
C ASP A 721 -8.66 29.38 -11.38
N TYR A 722 -9.61 28.46 -11.57
CA TYR A 722 -9.53 27.47 -12.65
C TYR A 722 -9.63 28.08 -14.04
N ALA A 723 -10.34 29.21 -14.22
CA ALA A 723 -10.46 29.89 -15.50
C ALA A 723 -9.08 30.36 -16.03
N LYS A 724 -8.24 30.83 -15.12
CA LYS A 724 -6.90 31.32 -15.44
C LYS A 724 -5.84 30.21 -15.47
N ASN A 725 -5.96 29.24 -14.56
CA ASN A 725 -4.89 28.30 -14.24
C ASN A 725 -5.06 26.93 -14.91
N THR A 726 -6.20 26.66 -15.56
CA THR A 726 -6.45 25.36 -16.19
C THR A 726 -6.96 25.45 -17.60
N LEU A 727 -6.58 24.45 -18.41
CA LEU A 727 -7.08 24.25 -19.77
C LEU A 727 -7.48 22.78 -19.94
N VAL A 728 -8.74 22.52 -20.32
CA VAL A 728 -9.28 21.19 -20.59
C VAL A 728 -9.48 21.04 -22.10
N LEU A 729 -8.80 20.08 -22.70
CA LEU A 729 -8.83 19.80 -24.13
C LEU A 729 -9.38 18.41 -24.42
N VAL A 730 -10.35 18.33 -25.33
CA VAL A 730 -10.81 17.07 -25.93
C VAL A 730 -10.34 17.03 -27.37
N ILE A 731 -9.49 16.06 -27.70
CA ILE A 731 -8.93 15.90 -29.04
C ILE A 731 -9.90 15.15 -29.93
N ILE A 732 -10.22 15.73 -31.10
CA ILE A 732 -11.31 15.25 -31.96
C ILE A 732 -10.85 14.49 -33.20
N ASP A 733 -9.58 14.54 -33.57
CA ASP A 733 -9.02 13.99 -34.82
C ASP A 733 -8.06 12.79 -34.59
N VAL A 734 -7.90 12.33 -33.35
CA VAL A 734 -7.13 11.12 -33.02
C VAL A 734 -8.07 9.92 -32.87
N ARG A 735 -7.79 8.86 -33.64
CA ARG A 735 -8.56 7.60 -33.51
C ARG A 735 -8.01 6.77 -32.35
N LYS A 736 -8.82 6.61 -31.32
CA LYS A 736 -8.44 5.91 -30.07
C LYS A 736 -8.05 4.44 -30.25
N ASP A 737 -8.46 3.80 -31.33
CA ASP A 737 -8.14 2.40 -31.63
C ASP A 737 -6.90 2.25 -32.52
N ASP A 738 -6.37 3.36 -33.06
CA ASP A 738 -5.13 3.42 -33.82
C ASP A 738 -3.95 3.76 -32.87
N MET A 739 -3.25 2.75 -32.41
CA MET A 739 -2.18 2.92 -31.42
C MET A 739 -0.97 3.71 -31.94
N ALA A 740 -0.78 3.80 -33.27
CA ALA A 740 0.26 4.65 -33.81
C ALA A 740 -0.10 6.13 -33.69
N GLN A 741 -1.36 6.49 -33.97
CA GLN A 741 -1.86 7.85 -33.76
C GLN A 741 -1.88 8.22 -32.27
N VAL A 742 -2.31 7.31 -31.39
CA VAL A 742 -2.31 7.55 -29.94
C VAL A 742 -0.88 7.80 -29.45
N ALA A 743 0.08 6.99 -29.84
CA ALA A 743 1.50 7.18 -29.44
C ALA A 743 2.07 8.51 -29.98
N ALA A 744 1.80 8.86 -31.25
CA ALA A 744 2.21 10.14 -31.81
C ALA A 744 1.59 11.31 -31.03
N ALA A 745 0.29 11.20 -30.65
CA ALA A 745 -0.38 12.22 -29.86
C ALA A 745 0.28 12.39 -28.47
N PHE A 746 0.57 11.30 -27.76
CA PHE A 746 1.26 11.39 -26.46
C PHE A 746 2.63 12.05 -26.61
N ARG A 747 3.42 11.68 -27.63
CA ARG A 747 4.73 12.28 -27.89
C ARG A 747 4.62 13.80 -28.10
N GLU A 748 3.75 14.24 -29.03
CA GLU A 748 3.60 15.67 -29.35
C GLU A 748 3.10 16.48 -28.15
N LEU A 749 2.15 15.93 -27.36
CA LEU A 749 1.62 16.56 -26.15
C LEU A 749 2.71 16.71 -25.08
N PHE A 750 3.50 15.65 -24.82
CA PHE A 750 4.57 15.69 -23.82
C PHE A 750 5.68 16.66 -24.23
N MET A 751 6.04 16.69 -25.52
CA MET A 751 6.95 17.68 -26.07
C MET A 751 6.39 19.10 -25.99
N ALA A 752 5.10 19.31 -26.25
CA ALA A 752 4.47 20.62 -26.14
C ALA A 752 4.47 21.15 -24.70
N ALA A 753 4.29 20.27 -23.73
CA ALA A 753 4.40 20.62 -22.31
C ALA A 753 5.84 20.84 -21.85
N GLY A 754 6.85 20.37 -22.57
CA GLY A 754 8.23 20.33 -22.14
C GLY A 754 8.47 19.39 -20.95
N GLY A 755 7.74 18.27 -20.87
CA GLY A 755 7.73 17.30 -19.78
C GLY A 755 6.76 17.67 -18.65
N GLY A 756 6.97 17.16 -17.43
CA GLY A 756 6.04 17.30 -16.32
C GLY A 756 4.66 16.77 -16.67
N ALA A 757 4.58 15.64 -17.35
CA ALA A 757 3.37 15.11 -17.95
C ALA A 757 3.05 13.70 -17.47
N LEU A 758 1.79 13.49 -17.07
CA LEU A 758 1.26 12.20 -16.63
C LEU A 758 0.30 11.65 -17.69
N GLY A 759 0.60 10.48 -18.24
CA GLY A 759 -0.26 9.73 -19.13
C GLY A 759 -1.04 8.63 -18.39
N ILE A 760 -2.37 8.67 -18.43
CA ILE A 760 -3.25 7.70 -17.77
C ILE A 760 -3.89 6.81 -18.82
N PHE A 761 -3.69 5.50 -18.69
CA PHE A 761 -4.19 4.48 -19.61
C PHE A 761 -5.26 3.60 -18.96
N THR A 762 -6.22 3.19 -19.77
CA THR A 762 -7.25 2.24 -19.35
C THR A 762 -6.81 0.77 -19.46
N SER A 763 -5.64 0.47 -20.04
CA SER A 763 -5.10 -0.87 -20.08
C SER A 763 -3.56 -0.89 -20.12
N ILE A 764 -2.97 -1.91 -19.48
CA ILE A 764 -1.52 -2.12 -19.44
C ILE A 764 -0.94 -2.34 -20.84
N ALA A 765 -1.64 -3.07 -21.72
CA ALA A 765 -1.17 -3.34 -23.08
C ALA A 765 -1.00 -2.04 -23.88
N ARG A 766 -1.97 -1.11 -23.79
CA ARG A 766 -1.89 0.20 -24.48
C ARG A 766 -0.76 1.06 -23.93
N LEU A 767 -0.57 1.06 -22.61
CA LEU A 767 0.55 1.75 -21.97
C LEU A 767 1.88 1.25 -22.50
N LYS A 768 2.11 -0.08 -22.51
CA LYS A 768 3.35 -0.70 -23.00
C LYS A 768 3.61 -0.41 -24.48
N ASP A 769 2.56 -0.44 -25.30
CA ASP A 769 2.67 -0.14 -26.75
C ASP A 769 3.05 1.33 -26.98
N VAL A 770 2.41 2.27 -26.31
CA VAL A 770 2.76 3.71 -26.39
C VAL A 770 4.19 3.94 -25.88
N HIS A 771 4.55 3.41 -24.69
CA HIS A 771 5.89 3.53 -24.13
C HIS A 771 6.97 3.10 -25.13
N SER A 772 6.82 1.94 -25.76
CA SER A 772 7.80 1.40 -26.72
C SER A 772 8.06 2.30 -27.93
N LYS A 773 7.07 3.14 -28.30
CA LYS A 773 7.15 4.02 -29.48
C LYS A 773 7.65 5.44 -29.16
N ILE A 774 7.47 5.90 -27.89
CA ILE A 774 7.79 7.29 -27.54
C ILE A 774 9.00 7.45 -26.60
N SER A 775 9.50 6.38 -25.99
CA SER A 775 10.61 6.46 -25.01
C SER A 775 11.88 7.08 -25.63
N SER A 776 12.39 6.54 -26.73
CA SER A 776 13.59 7.07 -27.37
C SER A 776 13.45 8.52 -27.89
N PRO A 777 12.36 8.90 -28.60
CA PRO A 777 12.15 10.29 -28.99
C PRO A 777 12.10 11.29 -27.84
N LEU A 778 11.48 10.93 -26.70
CA LEU A 778 11.40 11.81 -25.55
C LEU A 778 12.76 11.95 -24.84
N GLU A 779 13.51 10.86 -24.71
CA GLU A 779 14.86 10.92 -24.16
C GLU A 779 15.81 11.81 -24.98
N HIS A 780 15.78 11.70 -26.31
CA HIS A 780 16.55 12.58 -27.19
C HIS A 780 16.16 14.06 -27.04
N ALA A 781 14.90 14.33 -26.69
CA ALA A 781 14.43 15.66 -26.36
C ALA A 781 14.76 16.11 -24.93
N GLY A 782 15.48 15.31 -24.15
CA GLY A 782 15.80 15.60 -22.74
C GLY A 782 14.64 15.44 -21.77
N LEU A 783 13.62 14.66 -22.13
CA LEU A 783 12.44 14.38 -21.36
C LEU A 783 12.45 12.91 -20.88
N PRO A 784 12.93 12.61 -19.66
CA PRO A 784 12.93 11.26 -19.12
C PRO A 784 11.52 10.67 -19.06
N LEU A 785 11.36 9.42 -19.51
CA LEU A 785 10.08 8.73 -19.49
C LEU A 785 10.14 7.53 -18.56
N TYR A 786 9.24 7.51 -17.58
CA TYR A 786 9.02 6.40 -16.66
C TYR A 786 7.65 5.79 -16.91
N ALA A 787 7.49 4.49 -16.66
CA ALA A 787 6.23 3.81 -16.92
C ALA A 787 5.95 2.66 -15.94
N GLN A 788 4.76 2.70 -15.34
CA GLN A 788 4.23 1.59 -14.55
C GLN A 788 4.14 0.32 -15.43
N HIS A 789 4.42 -0.85 -14.85
CA HIS A 789 4.45 -2.15 -15.56
C HIS A 789 5.53 -2.29 -16.64
N VAL A 790 6.38 -1.28 -16.82
CA VAL A 790 7.53 -1.29 -17.73
C VAL A 790 8.82 -1.16 -16.94
N ASP A 791 8.97 -0.13 -16.12
CA ASP A 791 10.05 -0.05 -15.14
C ASP A 791 9.76 -1.05 -14.00
N ASP A 792 10.79 -1.74 -13.50
CA ASP A 792 10.66 -2.68 -12.38
C ASP A 792 10.65 -1.94 -11.03
N MET A 793 9.74 -0.97 -10.92
CA MET A 793 9.56 -0.10 -9.75
C MET A 793 8.10 -0.06 -9.34
N ASP A 794 7.84 0.05 -8.04
CA ASP A 794 6.48 0.25 -7.56
C ASP A 794 5.95 1.66 -7.89
N ALA A 795 4.62 1.81 -7.86
CA ALA A 795 3.97 3.06 -8.22
C ALA A 795 4.40 4.24 -7.33
N GLY A 796 4.69 4.00 -6.04
CA GLY A 796 5.15 5.03 -5.11
C GLY A 796 6.53 5.54 -5.46
N THR A 797 7.46 4.64 -5.75
CA THR A 797 8.82 4.95 -6.21
C THR A 797 8.79 5.76 -7.51
N LEU A 798 7.96 5.36 -8.49
CA LEU A 798 7.80 6.09 -9.75
C LEU A 798 7.25 7.52 -9.53
N VAL A 799 6.31 7.70 -8.63
CA VAL A 799 5.78 9.02 -8.26
C VAL A 799 6.83 9.88 -7.56
N ASP A 800 7.64 9.29 -6.68
CA ASP A 800 8.71 10.00 -5.99
C ASP A 800 9.80 10.48 -6.98
N ILE A 801 10.16 9.66 -7.98
CA ILE A 801 11.05 10.06 -9.08
C ILE A 801 10.42 11.20 -9.89
N PHE A 802 9.17 11.04 -10.31
CA PHE A 802 8.43 12.03 -11.09
C PHE A 802 8.30 13.39 -10.36
N ARG A 803 8.13 13.36 -9.04
CA ARG A 803 8.11 14.56 -8.20
C ARG A 803 9.46 15.26 -8.15
N ALA A 804 10.55 14.48 -8.09
CA ALA A 804 11.91 15.00 -7.95
C ALA A 804 12.48 15.52 -9.28
N GLU A 805 12.06 15.01 -10.42
CA GLU A 805 12.53 15.34 -11.75
C GLU A 805 11.50 16.22 -12.49
N GLU A 806 11.72 17.53 -12.52
CA GLU A 806 10.73 18.55 -13.01
C GLU A 806 10.24 18.30 -14.45
N ASN A 807 11.10 17.75 -15.32
CA ASN A 807 10.76 17.52 -16.73
C ASN A 807 10.51 16.06 -17.07
N ALA A 808 10.42 15.18 -16.07
CA ALA A 808 10.08 13.79 -16.31
C ALA A 808 8.66 13.63 -16.84
N CYS A 809 8.43 12.56 -17.59
CA CYS A 809 7.12 12.09 -18.00
C CYS A 809 6.83 10.75 -17.34
N LEU A 810 5.58 10.51 -16.97
CA LEU A 810 5.15 9.28 -16.30
C LEU A 810 3.94 8.68 -17.00
N LEU A 811 3.98 7.39 -17.34
CA LEU A 811 2.84 6.63 -17.83
C LEU A 811 2.33 5.67 -16.76
N GLY A 812 1.01 5.63 -16.58
CA GLY A 812 0.40 4.73 -15.63
C GLY A 812 -1.03 4.35 -15.95
N THR A 813 -1.58 3.49 -15.11
CA THR A 813 -2.97 3.07 -15.14
C THR A 813 -3.76 3.74 -14.00
N ASP A 814 -4.95 3.29 -13.73
CA ASP A 814 -5.83 3.83 -12.68
C ASP A 814 -5.14 3.99 -11.31
N ALA A 815 -4.16 3.16 -10.98
CA ALA A 815 -3.40 3.27 -9.73
C ALA A 815 -2.64 4.60 -9.58
N LEU A 816 -2.22 5.22 -10.69
CA LEU A 816 -1.56 6.54 -10.68
C LEU A 816 -2.56 7.71 -10.77
N ARG A 817 -3.82 7.45 -11.10
CA ARG A 817 -4.87 8.49 -11.05
C ARG A 817 -5.06 9.02 -9.62
N GLU A 818 -4.90 8.19 -8.59
CA GLU A 818 -5.25 8.49 -7.19
C GLU A 818 -3.97 8.59 -6.35
N GLY A 819 -2.93 8.35 -6.41
CA GLY A 819 -1.76 8.40 -5.51
C GLY A 819 -0.76 9.51 -5.81
N VAL A 820 -0.99 10.29 -6.86
CA VAL A 820 -0.02 11.28 -7.34
C VAL A 820 -0.31 12.64 -6.73
N ASP A 821 0.52 13.06 -5.80
CA ASP A 821 0.56 14.42 -5.28
C ASP A 821 1.90 15.07 -5.63
N VAL A 822 1.90 15.84 -6.70
CA VAL A 822 3.08 16.45 -7.28
C VAL A 822 2.79 17.93 -7.52
N PRO A 823 3.13 18.82 -6.54
CA PRO A 823 2.92 20.25 -6.69
C PRO A 823 3.97 20.88 -7.62
N GLY A 824 3.60 22.01 -8.22
CA GLY A 824 4.49 22.82 -9.03
C GLY A 824 4.70 22.28 -10.44
N ARG A 825 5.85 22.64 -11.03
CA ARG A 825 6.13 22.36 -12.45
C ARG A 825 6.34 20.88 -12.80
N SER A 826 6.56 20.03 -11.82
CA SER A 826 6.73 18.59 -12.07
C SER A 826 5.45 17.91 -12.56
N LEU A 827 4.25 18.48 -12.38
CA LEU A 827 3.02 18.03 -12.99
C LEU A 827 2.23 19.20 -13.57
N ARG A 828 2.39 19.44 -14.87
CA ARG A 828 1.70 20.51 -15.61
C ARG A 828 0.77 20.01 -16.71
N MET A 829 0.75 18.69 -16.94
CA MET A 829 -0.17 18.06 -17.90
C MET A 829 -0.62 16.68 -17.45
N VAL A 830 -1.92 16.41 -17.60
CA VAL A 830 -2.50 15.07 -17.49
C VAL A 830 -3.15 14.71 -18.81
N VAL A 831 -2.79 13.55 -19.37
CA VAL A 831 -3.35 13.03 -20.63
C VAL A 831 -4.04 11.70 -20.36
N CYS A 832 -5.34 11.61 -20.62
CA CYS A 832 -6.09 10.36 -20.59
C CYS A 832 -6.23 9.79 -22.00
N ASP A 833 -5.91 8.52 -22.19
CA ASP A 833 -5.95 7.84 -23.50
C ASP A 833 -7.38 7.69 -24.05
N ARG A 834 -8.37 7.64 -23.16
CA ARG A 834 -9.81 7.64 -23.45
C ARG A 834 -10.63 7.92 -22.18
N VAL A 835 -11.94 8.07 -22.32
CA VAL A 835 -12.85 8.16 -21.17
C VAL A 835 -12.70 6.94 -20.28
N PRO A 836 -12.47 7.10 -18.95
CA PRO A 836 -12.20 6.00 -18.04
C PRO A 836 -13.47 5.28 -17.57
N TRP A 837 -14.22 4.71 -18.53
CA TRP A 837 -15.40 3.91 -18.22
C TRP A 837 -15.03 2.73 -17.31
N PRO A 838 -15.89 2.36 -16.35
CA PRO A 838 -15.72 1.13 -15.59
C PRO A 838 -15.62 -0.09 -16.50
N ARG A 839 -14.79 -1.07 -16.09
CA ARG A 839 -14.78 -2.35 -16.80
C ARG A 839 -16.12 -3.05 -16.62
N PRO A 840 -16.75 -3.58 -17.69
CA PRO A 840 -18.03 -4.23 -17.62
C PRO A 840 -17.93 -5.70 -17.13
N ASP A 841 -17.30 -5.88 -15.96
CA ASP A 841 -17.24 -7.17 -15.26
C ASP A 841 -18.61 -7.53 -14.64
N ILE A 842 -18.73 -8.74 -14.11
CA ILE A 842 -19.97 -9.29 -13.55
C ILE A 842 -20.46 -8.41 -12.39
N LEU A 843 -19.56 -8.06 -11.46
CA LEU A 843 -19.89 -7.21 -10.32
C LEU A 843 -20.39 -5.84 -10.75
N HIS A 844 -19.68 -5.20 -11.69
CA HIS A 844 -20.10 -3.89 -12.21
C HIS A 844 -21.46 -3.95 -12.92
N LYS A 845 -21.71 -4.97 -13.75
CA LYS A 845 -23.00 -5.17 -14.42
C LYS A 845 -24.15 -5.35 -13.42
N ALA A 846 -23.92 -6.12 -12.34
CA ALA A 846 -24.89 -6.32 -11.28
C ALA A 846 -25.20 -5.01 -10.54
N ARG A 847 -24.18 -4.27 -10.11
CA ARG A 847 -24.32 -2.94 -9.46
C ARG A 847 -24.97 -1.91 -10.38
N ARG A 848 -24.59 -1.92 -11.64
CA ARG A 848 -25.22 -1.07 -12.66
C ARG A 848 -26.73 -1.32 -12.76
N THR A 849 -27.16 -2.57 -12.67
CA THR A 849 -28.59 -2.94 -12.66
C THR A 849 -29.26 -2.51 -11.35
N PHE A 850 -28.59 -2.70 -10.23
CA PHE A 850 -29.10 -2.38 -8.88
C PHE A 850 -29.24 -0.87 -8.65
N PHE A 851 -28.23 -0.06 -9.01
CA PHE A 851 -28.18 1.38 -8.75
C PHE A 851 -28.75 2.25 -9.89
N GLY A 852 -29.16 1.68 -11.01
CA GLY A 852 -29.79 2.44 -12.10
C GLY A 852 -28.91 2.63 -13.33
N LYS A 853 -28.51 1.56 -13.95
CA LYS A 853 -27.90 1.48 -15.31
C LYS A 853 -26.92 2.63 -15.64
N ARG A 854 -27.35 3.54 -16.55
CA ARG A 854 -26.51 4.63 -17.06
C ARG A 854 -26.11 5.63 -15.99
N VAL A 855 -26.96 5.88 -14.99
CA VAL A 855 -26.68 6.84 -13.92
C VAL A 855 -25.46 6.39 -13.11
N TYR A 856 -25.39 5.10 -12.77
CA TYR A 856 -24.26 4.54 -12.04
C TYR A 856 -22.94 4.64 -12.82
N ASP A 857 -22.94 4.30 -14.11
CA ASP A 857 -21.76 4.45 -14.99
C ASP A 857 -21.28 5.90 -15.05
N ASP A 858 -22.21 6.85 -15.20
CA ASP A 858 -21.89 8.27 -15.31
C ASP A 858 -21.30 8.83 -14.00
N VAL A 859 -21.87 8.47 -12.83
CA VAL A 859 -21.35 8.85 -11.51
C VAL A 859 -19.91 8.38 -11.35
N VAL A 860 -19.64 7.08 -11.57
CA VAL A 860 -18.29 6.51 -11.40
C VAL A 860 -17.31 7.17 -12.39
N THR A 861 -17.72 7.42 -13.61
CA THR A 861 -16.85 8.00 -14.64
C THR A 861 -16.55 9.48 -14.36
N ARG A 862 -17.55 10.27 -13.92
CA ARG A 862 -17.32 11.67 -13.52
C ARG A 862 -16.36 11.78 -12.34
N LEU A 863 -16.53 10.94 -11.32
CA LEU A 863 -15.60 10.90 -10.18
C LEU A 863 -14.17 10.59 -10.62
N ARG A 864 -13.97 9.62 -11.52
CA ARG A 864 -12.65 9.27 -12.07
C ARG A 864 -12.01 10.44 -12.84
N LEU A 865 -12.78 11.14 -13.66
CA LEU A 865 -12.30 12.33 -14.38
C LEU A 865 -11.98 13.48 -13.43
N LYS A 866 -12.85 13.74 -12.43
CA LYS A 866 -12.66 14.77 -11.41
C LYS A 866 -11.40 14.52 -10.58
N GLN A 867 -11.12 13.26 -10.24
CA GLN A 867 -9.88 12.85 -9.53
C GLN A 867 -8.64 13.10 -10.38
N ALA A 868 -8.65 12.69 -11.66
CA ALA A 868 -7.52 12.90 -12.56
C ALA A 868 -7.25 14.39 -12.79
N PHE A 869 -8.30 15.21 -13.00
CA PHE A 869 -8.19 16.66 -13.14
C PHE A 869 -7.67 17.32 -11.87
N GLY A 870 -8.15 16.90 -10.70
CA GLY A 870 -7.75 17.45 -9.39
C GLY A 870 -6.27 17.28 -9.04
N ARG A 871 -5.49 16.57 -9.87
CA ARG A 871 -4.02 16.46 -9.71
C ARG A 871 -3.25 17.67 -10.23
N LEU A 872 -3.85 18.43 -11.15
CA LEU A 872 -3.15 19.51 -11.85
C LEU A 872 -2.82 20.72 -10.99
N ILE A 873 -3.72 21.13 -10.10
CA ILE A 873 -3.57 22.37 -9.32
C ILE A 873 -3.51 22.02 -7.84
N ARG A 874 -2.37 22.31 -7.22
CA ARG A 874 -2.09 22.10 -5.79
C ARG A 874 -1.74 23.41 -5.06
N ARG A 875 -1.24 24.40 -5.82
CA ARG A 875 -0.90 25.74 -5.35
C ARG A 875 -1.57 26.79 -6.24
N GLU A 876 -1.76 27.97 -5.72
CA GLU A 876 -2.36 29.08 -6.46
C GLU A 876 -1.56 29.47 -7.73
N THR A 877 -0.25 29.23 -7.69
CA THR A 877 0.67 29.50 -8.81
C THR A 877 0.73 28.39 -9.86
N ASP A 878 0.15 27.24 -9.59
CA ASP A 878 0.20 26.09 -10.52
C ASP A 878 -0.66 26.39 -11.76
N ARG A 879 -0.17 25.93 -12.92
CA ARG A 879 -0.89 25.94 -14.19
C ARG A 879 -0.87 24.54 -14.78
N GLY A 880 -2.02 24.11 -15.30
CA GLY A 880 -2.11 22.75 -15.79
C GLY A 880 -3.07 22.54 -16.95
N VAL A 881 -2.75 21.59 -17.81
CA VAL A 881 -3.54 21.19 -18.96
C VAL A 881 -4.04 19.76 -18.78
N PHE A 882 -5.34 19.57 -18.90
CA PHE A 882 -5.96 18.25 -18.96
C PHE A 882 -6.32 17.91 -20.42
N VAL A 883 -5.85 16.78 -20.92
CA VAL A 883 -6.12 16.34 -22.29
C VAL A 883 -6.82 14.98 -22.29
N LEU A 884 -7.89 14.86 -23.06
CA LEU A 884 -8.60 13.61 -23.29
C LEU A 884 -8.53 13.23 -24.78
N LEU A 885 -7.93 12.07 -25.09
CA LEU A 885 -7.81 11.54 -26.44
C LEU A 885 -9.04 10.68 -26.81
N ASP A 886 -10.26 11.17 -26.55
CA ASP A 886 -11.49 10.47 -26.92
C ASP A 886 -12.52 11.44 -27.53
N PRO A 887 -12.62 11.48 -28.86
CA PRO A 887 -13.56 12.36 -29.55
C PRO A 887 -15.04 12.08 -29.20
N MET A 888 -15.32 10.88 -28.65
CA MET A 888 -16.71 10.46 -28.34
C MET A 888 -17.08 10.77 -26.89
N MET A 889 -16.32 11.59 -26.16
CA MET A 889 -16.67 11.98 -24.79
C MET A 889 -18.09 12.60 -24.76
N PRO A 890 -19.03 12.03 -23.99
CA PRO A 890 -20.36 12.55 -23.85
C PRO A 890 -20.41 13.90 -23.11
N SER A 891 -21.22 14.83 -23.55
CA SER A 891 -21.37 16.16 -22.96
C SER A 891 -21.79 16.14 -21.49
N ARG A 892 -22.57 15.13 -21.09
CA ARG A 892 -23.01 14.94 -19.69
C ARG A 892 -21.86 14.62 -18.69
N LEU A 893 -20.67 14.27 -19.18
CA LEU A 893 -19.47 14.09 -18.34
C LEU A 893 -18.69 15.39 -18.11
N ARG A 894 -19.09 16.51 -18.76
CA ARG A 894 -18.43 17.80 -18.61
C ARG A 894 -18.46 18.30 -17.17
N GLY A 895 -19.50 17.97 -16.39
CA GLY A 895 -19.58 18.33 -14.97
C GLY A 895 -18.50 17.72 -14.06
N ALA A 896 -17.68 16.81 -14.58
CA ALA A 896 -16.47 16.34 -13.89
C ALA A 896 -15.40 17.45 -13.77
N PHE A 897 -15.45 18.49 -14.56
CA PHE A 897 -14.53 19.63 -14.55
C PHE A 897 -15.20 20.86 -13.94
N PRO A 898 -14.43 21.76 -13.29
CA PRO A 898 -14.97 23.02 -12.81
C PRO A 898 -15.68 23.81 -13.93
N LEU A 899 -16.78 24.46 -13.59
CA LEU A 899 -17.61 25.17 -14.59
C LEU A 899 -16.87 26.35 -15.22
N ASP A 900 -15.98 26.98 -14.47
CA ASP A 900 -15.14 28.09 -14.86
C ASP A 900 -13.86 27.67 -15.60
N ALA A 901 -13.50 26.38 -15.59
CA ALA A 901 -12.34 25.90 -16.35
C ALA A 901 -12.52 26.09 -17.85
N ARG A 902 -11.49 26.60 -18.51
CA ARG A 902 -11.48 26.74 -19.98
C ARG A 902 -11.54 25.38 -20.65
N TYR A 903 -12.63 25.07 -21.33
CA TYR A 903 -12.92 23.78 -21.97
C TYR A 903 -13.04 23.93 -23.50
N GLU A 904 -12.22 23.21 -24.26
CA GLU A 904 -12.20 23.29 -25.72
C GLU A 904 -12.16 21.90 -26.37
N ARG A 905 -12.69 21.81 -27.58
CA ARG A 905 -12.63 20.60 -28.44
C ARG A 905 -11.84 20.97 -29.69
N LEU A 906 -10.62 20.45 -29.80
CA LEU A 906 -9.67 20.85 -30.84
C LEU A 906 -9.09 19.67 -31.58
N GLY A 907 -8.60 19.93 -32.83
CA GLY A 907 -7.67 19.03 -33.49
C GLY A 907 -6.29 19.05 -32.83
N MET A 908 -5.50 18.01 -33.07
CA MET A 908 -4.19 17.81 -32.44
C MET A 908 -3.21 18.98 -32.66
N ALA A 909 -3.15 19.51 -33.90
CA ALA A 909 -2.25 20.61 -34.23
C ALA A 909 -2.60 21.92 -33.48
N ASP A 910 -3.89 22.22 -33.34
CA ASP A 910 -4.35 23.40 -32.62
C ASP A 910 -4.14 23.22 -31.11
N ALA A 911 -4.39 22.02 -30.58
CA ALA A 911 -4.16 21.69 -29.20
C ALA A 911 -2.67 21.86 -28.79
N VAL A 912 -1.71 21.40 -29.60
CA VAL A 912 -0.29 21.61 -29.39
C VAL A 912 0.10 23.09 -29.32
N ARG A 913 -0.50 23.93 -30.19
CA ARG A 913 -0.25 25.38 -30.16
C ARG A 913 -0.80 26.02 -28.89
N GLU A 914 -2.04 25.71 -28.54
CA GLU A 914 -2.67 26.21 -27.31
C GLU A 914 -1.90 25.80 -26.04
N ILE A 915 -1.45 24.55 -25.95
CA ILE A 915 -0.67 24.06 -24.81
C ILE A 915 0.65 24.87 -24.67
N ARG A 916 1.39 25.07 -25.76
CA ARG A 916 2.64 25.85 -25.74
C ARG A 916 2.39 27.28 -25.26
N VAL A 917 1.38 27.94 -25.79
CA VAL A 917 0.99 29.30 -25.39
C VAL A 917 0.60 29.33 -23.91
N PHE A 918 -0.25 28.41 -23.51
CA PHE A 918 -0.78 28.36 -22.14
C PHE A 918 0.30 28.08 -21.09
N LEU A 919 1.20 27.12 -21.35
CA LEU A 919 2.28 26.76 -20.41
C LEU A 919 3.53 27.63 -20.54
N GLY A 920 3.66 28.46 -21.61
CA GLY A 920 4.84 29.27 -21.89
C GLY A 920 6.07 28.42 -22.21
N SER A 921 5.86 27.25 -22.81
CA SER A 921 6.95 26.31 -23.13
C SER A 921 7.69 26.77 -24.39
N PRO A 922 9.04 26.95 -24.37
CA PRO A 922 9.79 27.24 -25.60
C PRO A 922 9.70 26.06 -26.59
N PRO A 923 9.86 26.30 -27.90
CA PRO A 923 9.97 25.21 -28.87
C PRO A 923 11.24 24.41 -28.52
N LEU A 924 11.09 23.09 -28.37
CA LEU A 924 12.23 22.18 -28.23
C LEU A 924 13.04 22.20 -29.54
N PRO A 925 14.37 22.18 -29.50
CA PRO A 925 15.20 22.05 -30.72
C PRO A 925 14.79 20.75 -31.44
N LEU A 926 14.59 20.88 -32.77
CA LEU A 926 14.24 19.79 -33.67
C LEU A 926 15.42 18.80 -33.83
#